data_fe457408df02a280f0b313409535d274
#
_entry.id   fe457408df02a280f0b313409535d274
#
_cell.length_a   1.000
_cell.length_b   1.000
_cell.length_c   1.000
_cell.angle_alpha   90.00
_cell.angle_beta   90.00
_cell.angle_gamma   90.00
#
_symmetry.space_group_name_H-M   'P 1'
#
loop_
_entity.id
_entity.type
_entity.pdbx_description
1 polymer ?
#
loop_
_entity_poly.entity_id
_entity_poly.type
_entity_poly.pdbx_seq_one_letter_code
_entity_poly.pdbx_strand_id
1 'polypeptide(L)'
;MTLAINAVYHGFKVLQAQFVDEISSQAYIMEHIKSGARLLYLANDDDNKVFSISFRTPPADDTGVAHILEHSSLCGSRKYPLKEPFVDLVKGSLNTFLNAMTFPDKTMYPVASRNDKDFHNLMDVYLDAVFYPSFYQNRYTLRQEGWHYNLDSLDGKLSYNGVVYNEMKGVYSSPDAYLENEAMKALFPDNCYRFESGGYPDAIPQLTQEKFEQFHKTYYSPENSYIYLYGDMDIDATLEYLDSEYLNNFEKTGTVDSAIAEQQPLPRTADIEAFYPVGAEEDCTAKTYHELSIVTGKATDLQTSMALSLLKSTLLDSESSALRRALMDAGVGQIINGSYTSSMYQPVFSIRASGSEKDLRDKFISVIYKTLQDITINGIDKKLLEANINSMEFKLREADFGGYPKGLILGIGVMDNWLYDGNPIEGLCYNKYLAALREGLKTNYYESIIENYLLDNTHKVLVTLLPQPGKEEAYQEAAAAKMSAIKAQMSQEELQQHIDECAELHRLQATPDSEEARATIPVLKRSDIRQEVEKIETQEEELGASHLLYLPRNTNKIAYTSFYFDITDIEAEKLPLCYLLTDIMGKFNTERYSYQELATNAIMYTGGIAFAVRAFTEAESTDNYKIYFSTKGKCLTDNLPKMLDILQAIALESKMDDLERFRELVSELKTDWDDNFFNRGQTVAITRLFSYCSAGARVNEQDEFSYYQFLKKLTDNFDELAPQVLEQLRLLIKCFFQKNRFLLSYSCDVKEQAAVRQQCLDFISKLSDAEAGEKAEILPVGTVNEAIATAGKVQYVAAGGNFAKHGHKYVGAMAVLETILSYEYLWTKIRIQGGAYGVTARFELNGVGVFASYRDPQLPKTLEAYQGLAEWLRNEEFPERELNKYVIGTISTMDKPLTNSMRLDKATAQYLKHVPVELRQRIRNEILNVSNADLQALAKVVEDMLSDGLICVVGGKQPIEANKSLFNNIINA
;
A
#
# COMPACT_ATOMS: atom_id res chain seq x y z
N MET A 1 -27.79 -12.19 18.31
CA MET A 1 -29.04 -12.85 17.84
C MET A 1 -28.69 -13.97 16.87
N THR A 2 -29.34 -15.15 16.93
CA THR A 2 -29.15 -16.21 15.92
C THR A 2 -30.28 -16.12 14.89
N LEU A 3 -29.95 -15.95 13.62
CA LEU A 3 -30.93 -15.85 12.54
C LEU A 3 -31.32 -17.25 12.02
N ALA A 4 -32.60 -17.53 11.88
CA ALA A 4 -33.09 -18.83 11.44
C ALA A 4 -33.28 -18.88 9.91
N ILE A 5 -32.86 -19.98 9.27
CA ILE A 5 -33.04 -20.19 7.83
C ILE A 5 -34.53 -20.11 7.44
N ASN A 6 -34.83 -19.45 6.33
CA ASN A 6 -36.16 -19.13 5.82
C ASN A 6 -36.99 -18.16 6.66
N ALA A 7 -36.50 -17.66 7.80
CA ALA A 7 -37.15 -16.58 8.54
C ALA A 7 -36.91 -15.23 7.85
N VAL A 8 -37.82 -14.29 8.13
CA VAL A 8 -37.71 -12.92 7.61
C VAL A 8 -37.49 -11.96 8.77
N TYR A 9 -36.49 -11.13 8.67
CA TYR A 9 -36.15 -10.08 9.64
C TYR A 9 -36.08 -8.74 8.91
N HIS A 10 -36.93 -7.78 9.24
CA HIS A 10 -36.96 -6.44 8.62
C HIS A 10 -36.84 -6.48 7.07
N GLY A 11 -37.69 -7.27 6.43
CA GLY A 11 -37.72 -7.46 4.98
C GLY A 11 -36.64 -8.40 4.39
N PHE A 12 -35.65 -8.81 5.17
CA PHE A 12 -34.59 -9.73 4.74
C PHE A 12 -34.94 -11.19 5.04
N LYS A 13 -34.96 -12.02 4.00
CA LYS A 13 -35.13 -13.48 4.11
C LYS A 13 -33.78 -14.14 4.23
N VAL A 14 -33.58 -14.95 5.27
CA VAL A 14 -32.36 -15.76 5.43
C VAL A 14 -32.40 -16.95 4.46
N LEU A 15 -31.47 -16.98 3.51
CA LEU A 15 -31.36 -18.03 2.50
C LEU A 15 -30.43 -19.17 2.94
N GLN A 16 -29.32 -18.83 3.62
CA GLN A 16 -28.34 -19.79 4.12
C GLN A 16 -27.77 -19.30 5.44
N ALA A 17 -27.45 -20.24 6.34
CA ALA A 17 -26.73 -20.01 7.58
C ALA A 17 -25.72 -21.15 7.76
N GLN A 18 -24.42 -20.80 7.94
CA GLN A 18 -23.35 -21.78 8.06
C GLN A 18 -22.23 -21.22 8.95
N PHE A 19 -21.73 -22.03 9.88
CA PHE A 19 -20.51 -21.69 10.59
C PHE A 19 -19.30 -22.02 9.72
N VAL A 20 -18.37 -21.09 9.62
CA VAL A 20 -17.12 -21.22 8.84
C VAL A 20 -15.97 -21.28 9.83
N ASP A 21 -15.46 -22.48 10.06
CA ASP A 21 -14.42 -22.76 11.05
C ASP A 21 -13.12 -22.00 10.74
N GLU A 22 -12.77 -21.89 9.47
CA GLU A 22 -11.54 -21.25 8.98
C GLU A 22 -11.40 -19.79 9.42
N ILE A 23 -12.49 -19.08 9.52
CA ILE A 23 -12.52 -17.66 9.92
C ILE A 23 -13.24 -17.44 11.25
N SER A 24 -13.64 -18.53 11.92
CA SER A 24 -14.39 -18.50 13.21
C SER A 24 -15.61 -17.58 13.17
N SER A 25 -16.39 -17.64 12.10
CA SER A 25 -17.54 -16.75 11.88
C SER A 25 -18.80 -17.51 11.51
N GLN A 26 -19.94 -17.06 12.00
CA GLN A 26 -21.25 -17.51 11.54
C GLN A 26 -21.65 -16.69 10.31
N ALA A 27 -21.70 -17.30 9.13
CA ALA A 27 -22.10 -16.66 7.89
C ALA A 27 -23.62 -16.78 7.68
N TYR A 28 -24.23 -15.68 7.22
CA TYR A 28 -25.63 -15.62 6.83
C TYR A 28 -25.74 -14.97 5.44
N ILE A 29 -26.36 -15.69 4.49
CA ILE A 29 -26.74 -15.12 3.19
C ILE A 29 -28.22 -14.74 3.27
N MET A 30 -28.54 -13.51 2.91
CA MET A 30 -29.89 -12.95 2.96
C MET A 30 -30.22 -12.20 1.66
N GLU A 31 -31.53 -12.11 1.36
CA GLU A 31 -32.06 -11.27 0.28
C GLU A 31 -33.18 -10.39 0.84
N HIS A 32 -33.14 -9.11 0.56
CA HIS A 32 -34.24 -8.19 0.87
C HIS A 32 -35.37 -8.40 -0.14
N ILE A 33 -36.53 -8.87 0.34
CA ILE A 33 -37.63 -9.39 -0.50
C ILE A 33 -38.16 -8.33 -1.48
N LYS A 34 -38.33 -7.09 -1.02
CA LYS A 34 -38.93 -6.03 -1.81
C LYS A 34 -37.98 -5.47 -2.86
N SER A 35 -36.74 -5.14 -2.47
CA SER A 35 -35.78 -4.49 -3.36
C SER A 35 -34.84 -5.44 -4.10
N GLY A 36 -34.74 -6.71 -3.66
CA GLY A 36 -33.82 -7.68 -4.23
C GLY A 36 -32.35 -7.51 -3.83
N ALA A 37 -32.03 -6.63 -2.88
CA ALA A 37 -30.67 -6.45 -2.39
C ALA A 37 -30.15 -7.75 -1.75
N ARG A 38 -28.91 -8.13 -2.12
CA ARG A 38 -28.21 -9.30 -1.56
C ARG A 38 -27.40 -8.86 -0.36
N LEU A 39 -27.38 -9.68 0.70
CA LEU A 39 -26.59 -9.40 1.91
C LEU A 39 -25.85 -10.63 2.39
N LEU A 40 -24.55 -10.47 2.65
CA LEU A 40 -23.72 -11.44 3.39
C LEU A 40 -23.33 -10.83 4.74
N TYR A 41 -23.64 -11.51 5.82
CA TYR A 41 -23.18 -11.15 7.18
C TYR A 41 -22.28 -12.24 7.74
N LEU A 42 -21.04 -11.86 8.12
CA LEU A 42 -20.08 -12.68 8.84
C LEU A 42 -20.05 -12.26 10.32
N ALA A 43 -20.84 -12.93 11.14
CA ALA A 43 -20.95 -12.65 12.57
C ALA A 43 -19.78 -13.29 13.34
N ASN A 44 -19.04 -12.51 14.09
CA ASN A 44 -17.92 -12.90 14.95
C ASN A 44 -17.70 -11.88 16.07
N ASP A 45 -16.65 -12.03 16.87
CA ASP A 45 -16.31 -11.20 18.03
C ASP A 45 -15.29 -10.08 17.71
N ASP A 46 -15.01 -9.81 16.43
CA ASP A 46 -14.14 -8.70 16.02
C ASP A 46 -14.86 -7.36 16.16
N ASP A 47 -14.34 -6.49 17.02
CA ASP A 47 -14.89 -5.15 17.25
C ASP A 47 -14.65 -4.18 16.08
N ASN A 48 -13.75 -4.53 15.14
CA ASN A 48 -13.50 -3.75 13.93
C ASN A 48 -14.51 -4.10 12.83
N LYS A 49 -15.70 -3.53 12.98
CA LYS A 49 -16.84 -3.77 12.09
C LYS A 49 -16.59 -3.23 10.70
N VAL A 50 -17.05 -3.98 9.69
CA VAL A 50 -16.99 -3.58 8.29
C VAL A 50 -18.38 -3.58 7.69
N PHE A 51 -18.71 -2.50 6.99
CA PHE A 51 -19.81 -2.41 6.04
C PHE A 51 -19.23 -2.16 4.66
N SER A 52 -19.76 -2.81 3.64
CA SER A 52 -19.52 -2.46 2.25
C SER A 52 -20.82 -2.62 1.44
N ILE A 53 -21.06 -1.68 0.54
CA ILE A 53 -22.03 -1.87 -0.54
C ILE A 53 -21.30 -1.82 -1.86
N SER A 54 -21.53 -2.83 -2.70
CA SER A 54 -20.85 -2.98 -3.98
C SER A 54 -21.89 -3.16 -5.09
N PHE A 55 -21.55 -2.67 -6.27
CA PHE A 55 -22.39 -2.82 -7.46
C PHE A 55 -21.59 -3.46 -8.59
N ARG A 56 -22.22 -4.30 -9.39
CA ARG A 56 -21.63 -4.78 -10.64
C ARG A 56 -21.76 -3.63 -11.67
N THR A 57 -20.61 -3.11 -12.15
CA THR A 57 -20.53 -1.90 -12.98
C THR A 57 -19.66 -2.13 -14.22
N PRO A 58 -20.07 -3.04 -15.14
CA PRO A 58 -19.29 -3.34 -16.34
C PRO A 58 -19.19 -2.09 -17.23
N PRO A 59 -17.98 -1.61 -17.58
CA PRO A 59 -17.83 -0.50 -18.51
C PRO A 59 -18.22 -0.90 -19.94
N ALA A 60 -18.77 0.06 -20.69
CA ALA A 60 -19.14 -0.11 -22.10
C ALA A 60 -18.22 0.66 -23.07
N ASP A 61 -17.34 1.51 -22.52
CA ASP A 61 -16.34 2.27 -23.26
C ASP A 61 -15.18 2.70 -22.32
N ASP A 62 -14.16 3.34 -22.86
CA ASP A 62 -12.96 3.80 -22.14
C ASP A 62 -13.14 5.17 -21.44
N THR A 63 -14.37 5.69 -21.29
CA THR A 63 -14.60 7.01 -20.69
C THR A 63 -14.38 7.07 -19.18
N GLY A 64 -14.19 5.92 -18.50
CA GLY A 64 -14.01 5.86 -17.06
C GLY A 64 -15.26 6.26 -16.27
N VAL A 65 -16.44 6.05 -16.85
CA VAL A 65 -17.71 6.47 -16.22
C VAL A 65 -17.90 5.83 -14.84
N ALA A 66 -17.46 4.58 -14.63
CA ALA A 66 -17.55 3.89 -13.34
C ALA A 66 -16.69 4.59 -12.27
N HIS A 67 -15.46 4.97 -12.62
CA HIS A 67 -14.50 5.64 -11.72
C HIS A 67 -14.94 7.09 -11.42
N ILE A 68 -15.31 7.84 -12.46
CA ILE A 68 -15.82 9.21 -12.28
C ILE A 68 -17.08 9.21 -11.41
N LEU A 69 -17.92 8.18 -11.54
CA LEU A 69 -19.14 8.05 -10.75
C LEU A 69 -18.83 7.65 -9.30
N GLU A 70 -17.80 6.83 -9.08
CA GLU A 70 -17.29 6.51 -7.74
C GLU A 70 -16.96 7.80 -6.98
N HIS A 71 -16.09 8.66 -7.54
CA HIS A 71 -15.74 9.96 -6.98
C HIS A 71 -16.97 10.86 -6.77
N SER A 72 -17.78 10.98 -7.83
CA SER A 72 -18.93 11.91 -7.84
C SER A 72 -20.03 11.53 -6.84
N SER A 73 -20.22 10.24 -6.55
CA SER A 73 -21.20 9.78 -5.56
C SER A 73 -20.86 10.27 -4.15
N LEU A 74 -19.57 10.44 -3.84
CA LEU A 74 -19.10 10.96 -2.55
C LEU A 74 -19.08 12.50 -2.46
N CYS A 75 -19.51 13.21 -3.52
CA CYS A 75 -19.59 14.66 -3.58
C CYS A 75 -21.00 15.19 -3.22
N GLY A 76 -21.51 14.76 -2.06
CA GLY A 76 -22.80 15.17 -1.53
C GLY A 76 -23.98 14.29 -1.89
N SER A 77 -24.96 14.29 -1.00
CA SER A 77 -26.16 13.47 -1.13
C SER A 77 -27.40 14.15 -0.55
N ARG A 78 -28.53 13.48 -0.61
CA ARG A 78 -29.83 13.97 -0.12
C ARG A 78 -29.80 14.43 1.35
N LYS A 79 -29.23 13.57 2.25
CA LYS A 79 -29.10 13.89 3.68
C LYS A 79 -27.90 14.79 3.97
N TYR A 80 -26.86 14.71 3.15
CA TYR A 80 -25.56 15.33 3.36
C TYR A 80 -25.18 16.25 2.19
N PRO A 81 -25.79 17.44 2.07
CA PRO A 81 -25.63 18.33 0.92
C PRO A 81 -24.34 19.16 0.98
N LEU A 82 -23.21 18.54 1.38
CA LEU A 82 -21.88 19.13 1.34
C LEU A 82 -21.24 18.87 -0.02
N LYS A 83 -20.19 19.62 -0.33
CA LYS A 83 -19.38 19.37 -1.53
C LYS A 83 -18.54 18.11 -1.40
N GLU A 84 -17.95 17.88 -0.24
CA GLU A 84 -17.04 16.79 0.05
C GLU A 84 -17.33 16.16 1.43
N PRO A 85 -18.49 15.48 1.62
CA PRO A 85 -18.80 14.81 2.89
C PRO A 85 -17.74 13.80 3.30
N PHE A 86 -17.12 13.14 2.31
CA PHE A 86 -16.03 12.18 2.51
C PHE A 86 -14.85 12.81 3.25
N VAL A 87 -14.38 13.98 2.85
CA VAL A 87 -13.25 14.68 3.49
C VAL A 87 -13.60 15.06 4.93
N ASP A 88 -14.83 15.50 5.18
CA ASP A 88 -15.31 15.81 6.54
C ASP A 88 -15.33 14.56 7.46
N LEU A 89 -15.69 13.40 6.91
CA LEU A 89 -15.64 12.13 7.65
C LEU A 89 -14.20 11.70 7.93
N VAL A 90 -13.29 11.79 6.97
CA VAL A 90 -11.87 11.48 7.19
C VAL A 90 -11.28 12.29 8.34
N LYS A 91 -11.65 13.59 8.44
CA LYS A 91 -11.18 14.48 9.49
C LYS A 91 -11.79 14.20 10.88
N GLY A 92 -13.03 13.72 10.95
CA GLY A 92 -13.82 13.72 12.18
C GLY A 92 -14.44 12.39 12.60
N SER A 93 -13.96 11.26 12.10
CA SER A 93 -14.43 9.91 12.36
C SER A 93 -13.35 9.06 13.05
N LEU A 94 -13.77 8.03 13.77
CA LEU A 94 -12.89 6.98 14.32
C LEU A 94 -12.74 5.81 13.35
N ASN A 95 -12.85 6.09 12.05
CA ASN A 95 -12.72 5.07 11.03
C ASN A 95 -11.37 4.33 11.13
N THR A 96 -11.41 3.05 10.87
CA THR A 96 -10.21 2.22 10.68
C THR A 96 -9.95 1.98 9.19
N PHE A 97 -10.99 2.20 8.37
CA PHE A 97 -10.92 2.24 6.92
C PHE A 97 -12.07 3.08 6.36
N LEU A 98 -11.77 3.91 5.37
CA LEU A 98 -12.72 4.75 4.66
C LEU A 98 -12.20 4.99 3.26
N ASN A 99 -12.85 4.42 2.25
CA ASN A 99 -12.49 4.60 0.84
C ASN A 99 -13.63 4.18 -0.08
N ALA A 100 -13.49 4.40 -1.39
CA ALA A 100 -14.23 3.74 -2.44
C ALA A 100 -13.23 3.12 -3.43
N MET A 101 -13.66 2.17 -4.23
CA MET A 101 -12.77 1.38 -5.10
C MET A 101 -13.48 1.00 -6.39
N THR A 102 -12.91 1.38 -7.53
CA THR A 102 -13.37 0.92 -8.86
C THR A 102 -12.45 -0.18 -9.37
N PHE A 103 -13.05 -1.31 -9.71
CA PHE A 103 -12.43 -2.47 -10.33
C PHE A 103 -12.88 -2.58 -11.80
N PRO A 104 -12.32 -3.52 -12.58
CA PRO A 104 -12.73 -3.68 -13.99
C PRO A 104 -14.22 -3.96 -14.21
N ASP A 105 -14.95 -4.45 -13.23
CA ASP A 105 -16.33 -4.89 -13.37
C ASP A 105 -17.25 -4.59 -12.17
N LYS A 106 -16.70 -3.96 -11.13
CA LYS A 106 -17.43 -3.60 -9.91
C LYS A 106 -16.95 -2.30 -9.31
N THR A 107 -17.83 -1.63 -8.58
CA THR A 107 -17.48 -0.48 -7.73
C THR A 107 -17.90 -0.79 -6.30
N MET A 108 -17.01 -0.61 -5.34
CA MET A 108 -17.18 -0.96 -3.94
C MET A 108 -17.05 0.28 -3.05
N TYR A 109 -17.90 0.37 -2.03
CA TYR A 109 -17.94 1.46 -1.05
C TYR A 109 -17.80 0.89 0.36
N PRO A 110 -16.57 0.54 0.80
CA PRO A 110 -16.31 -0.05 2.11
C PRO A 110 -15.96 0.99 3.16
N VAL A 111 -16.46 0.75 4.38
CA VAL A 111 -16.10 1.50 5.59
C VAL A 111 -15.87 0.54 6.75
N ALA A 112 -15.01 0.94 7.70
CA ALA A 112 -14.77 0.19 8.91
C ALA A 112 -14.57 1.10 10.12
N SER A 113 -15.10 0.67 11.28
CA SER A 113 -14.88 1.35 12.56
C SER A 113 -15.04 0.40 13.74
N ARG A 114 -14.29 0.66 14.81
CA ARG A 114 -14.42 -0.04 16.11
C ARG A 114 -15.48 0.59 17.01
N ASN A 115 -15.94 1.79 16.70
CA ASN A 115 -16.95 2.52 17.47
C ASN A 115 -18.33 2.32 16.82
N ASP A 116 -19.32 1.86 17.59
CA ASP A 116 -20.66 1.54 17.06
C ASP A 116 -21.35 2.74 16.46
N LYS A 117 -21.27 3.90 17.13
CA LYS A 117 -21.89 5.14 16.66
C LYS A 117 -21.24 5.64 15.37
N ASP A 118 -19.90 5.58 15.31
CA ASP A 118 -19.14 5.96 14.13
C ASP A 118 -19.45 5.00 12.96
N PHE A 119 -19.46 3.70 13.20
CA PHE A 119 -19.81 2.68 12.20
C PHE A 119 -21.19 2.94 11.58
N HIS A 120 -22.19 3.25 12.42
CA HIS A 120 -23.54 3.59 11.97
C HIS A 120 -23.53 4.88 11.13
N ASN A 121 -22.83 5.92 11.58
CA ASN A 121 -22.70 7.19 10.87
C ASN A 121 -22.07 7.00 9.48
N LEU A 122 -20.98 6.23 9.40
CA LEU A 122 -20.28 5.93 8.15
C LEU A 122 -21.17 5.15 7.18
N MET A 123 -21.90 4.15 7.67
CA MET A 123 -22.85 3.35 6.89
C MET A 123 -23.96 4.24 6.33
N ASP A 124 -24.53 5.14 7.13
CA ASP A 124 -25.60 6.05 6.69
C ASP A 124 -25.12 6.99 5.59
N VAL A 125 -23.98 7.65 5.78
CA VAL A 125 -23.43 8.56 4.77
C VAL A 125 -23.16 7.84 3.45
N TYR A 126 -22.62 6.63 3.48
CA TYR A 126 -22.32 5.88 2.27
C TYR A 126 -23.56 5.37 1.54
N LEU A 127 -24.56 4.90 2.30
CA LEU A 127 -25.83 4.47 1.71
C LEU A 127 -26.57 5.65 1.04
N ASP A 128 -26.60 6.82 1.70
CA ASP A 128 -27.25 8.00 1.11
C ASP A 128 -26.47 8.52 -0.12
N ALA A 129 -25.14 8.45 -0.07
CA ALA A 129 -24.27 8.82 -1.20
C ALA A 129 -24.51 7.95 -2.44
N VAL A 130 -24.59 6.63 -2.30
CA VAL A 130 -24.73 5.75 -3.46
C VAL A 130 -26.16 5.69 -4.01
N PHE A 131 -27.19 5.87 -3.17
CA PHE A 131 -28.59 5.79 -3.62
C PHE A 131 -29.21 7.13 -3.97
N TYR A 132 -28.75 8.22 -3.36
CA TYR A 132 -29.33 9.57 -3.50
C TYR A 132 -28.26 10.66 -3.69
N PRO A 133 -27.33 10.48 -4.63
CA PRO A 133 -26.25 11.46 -4.84
C PRO A 133 -26.77 12.80 -5.35
N SER A 134 -26.06 13.88 -5.00
CA SER A 134 -26.46 15.25 -5.35
C SER A 134 -26.14 15.65 -6.79
N PHE A 135 -25.37 14.90 -7.54
CA PHE A 135 -24.94 15.26 -8.91
C PHE A 135 -26.08 15.37 -9.93
N TYR A 136 -27.26 14.82 -9.64
CA TYR A 136 -28.47 15.03 -10.46
C TYR A 136 -28.95 16.49 -10.43
N GLN A 137 -28.68 17.20 -9.34
CA GLN A 137 -29.02 18.60 -9.16
C GLN A 137 -27.83 19.52 -9.44
N ASN A 138 -26.60 18.99 -9.27
CA ASN A 138 -25.35 19.75 -9.43
C ASN A 138 -24.47 19.15 -10.55
N ARG A 139 -24.65 19.65 -11.78
CA ARG A 139 -23.84 19.22 -12.94
C ARG A 139 -22.35 19.58 -12.83
N TYR A 140 -21.95 20.47 -11.91
CA TYR A 140 -20.55 20.81 -11.71
C TYR A 140 -19.76 19.67 -11.05
N THR A 141 -20.40 18.69 -10.41
CA THR A 141 -19.76 17.51 -9.86
C THR A 141 -19.03 16.70 -10.96
N LEU A 142 -19.70 16.39 -12.08
CA LEU A 142 -19.04 15.72 -13.22
C LEU A 142 -17.88 16.57 -13.78
N ARG A 143 -18.00 17.88 -13.81
CA ARG A 143 -16.95 18.78 -14.32
C ARG A 143 -15.74 18.83 -13.38
N GLN A 144 -15.96 18.78 -12.09
CA GLN A 144 -14.90 18.74 -11.09
C GLN A 144 -14.21 17.37 -11.09
N GLU A 145 -14.96 16.30 -10.90
CA GLU A 145 -14.40 14.95 -10.71
C GLU A 145 -14.00 14.29 -12.03
N GLY A 146 -14.78 14.46 -13.09
CA GLY A 146 -14.52 13.87 -14.39
C GLY A 146 -13.59 14.71 -15.26
N TRP A 147 -14.21 15.63 -16.02
CA TRP A 147 -13.48 16.53 -16.92
C TRP A 147 -14.26 17.78 -17.28
N HIS A 148 -13.53 18.85 -17.65
CA HIS A 148 -14.08 20.08 -18.25
C HIS A 148 -13.06 20.76 -19.15
N TYR A 149 -13.51 21.65 -20.01
CA TYR A 149 -12.63 22.60 -20.69
C TYR A 149 -12.14 23.63 -19.69
N ASN A 150 -10.84 23.76 -19.54
CA ASN A 150 -10.21 24.80 -18.72
C ASN A 150 -9.78 25.96 -19.61
N LEU A 151 -10.37 27.15 -19.41
CA LEU A 151 -10.10 28.37 -20.15
C LEU A 151 -10.33 29.59 -19.24
N ASP A 152 -9.27 30.31 -18.89
CA ASP A 152 -9.33 31.46 -17.97
C ASP A 152 -9.61 32.78 -18.67
N SER A 153 -9.34 32.89 -19.99
CA SER A 153 -9.58 34.10 -20.78
C SER A 153 -9.65 33.79 -22.27
N LEU A 154 -10.21 34.73 -23.07
CA LEU A 154 -10.31 34.55 -24.52
C LEU A 154 -8.92 34.31 -25.18
N ASP A 155 -7.87 34.93 -24.67
CA ASP A 155 -6.48 34.74 -25.15
C ASP A 155 -5.79 33.53 -24.47
N GLY A 156 -6.36 32.95 -23.44
CA GLY A 156 -5.83 31.82 -22.71
C GLY A 156 -5.73 30.54 -23.54
N LYS A 157 -4.94 29.58 -23.11
CA LYS A 157 -4.85 28.26 -23.75
C LYS A 157 -6.02 27.40 -23.29
N LEU A 158 -6.73 26.79 -24.25
CA LEU A 158 -7.73 25.77 -23.92
C LEU A 158 -7.04 24.47 -23.54
N SER A 159 -7.51 23.82 -22.48
CA SER A 159 -7.02 22.51 -22.05
C SER A 159 -8.15 21.70 -21.42
N TYR A 160 -7.93 20.40 -21.22
CA TYR A 160 -8.79 19.57 -20.35
C TYR A 160 -8.29 19.63 -18.92
N ASN A 161 -9.19 19.59 -17.95
CA ASN A 161 -8.92 19.49 -16.52
C ASN A 161 -10.04 18.68 -15.84
N GLY A 162 -9.75 18.08 -14.69
CA GLY A 162 -10.64 17.27 -13.87
C GLY A 162 -9.85 16.32 -12.99
N VAL A 163 -10.41 15.90 -11.87
CA VAL A 163 -9.70 15.06 -10.88
C VAL A 163 -9.30 13.73 -11.50
N VAL A 164 -10.27 12.92 -11.96
CA VAL A 164 -10.01 11.60 -12.58
C VAL A 164 -9.23 11.74 -13.89
N TYR A 165 -9.51 12.77 -14.70
CA TYR A 165 -8.71 13.02 -15.92
C TYR A 165 -7.23 13.20 -15.61
N ASN A 166 -6.88 13.99 -14.60
CA ASN A 166 -5.49 14.23 -14.22
C ASN A 166 -4.86 13.02 -13.55
N GLU A 167 -5.63 12.29 -12.73
CA GLU A 167 -5.19 11.03 -12.10
C GLU A 167 -4.81 10.00 -13.16
N MET A 168 -5.69 9.76 -14.13
CA MET A 168 -5.44 8.75 -15.18
C MET A 168 -4.30 9.17 -16.12
N LYS A 169 -4.08 10.46 -16.35
CA LYS A 169 -2.84 10.93 -17.01
C LYS A 169 -1.59 10.55 -16.20
N GLY A 170 -1.68 10.59 -14.88
CA GLY A 170 -0.61 10.14 -13.99
C GLY A 170 -0.38 8.63 -14.07
N VAL A 171 -1.45 7.81 -14.09
CA VAL A 171 -1.39 6.35 -14.24
C VAL A 171 -0.68 5.97 -15.54
N TYR A 172 -1.04 6.59 -16.66
CA TYR A 172 -0.42 6.35 -17.97
C TYR A 172 0.96 7.02 -18.16
N SER A 173 1.61 7.46 -17.09
CA SER A 173 3.06 7.71 -17.09
C SER A 173 3.90 6.45 -16.83
N SER A 174 3.26 5.35 -16.36
CA SER A 174 3.92 4.07 -16.07
C SER A 174 3.88 3.12 -17.27
N PRO A 175 5.00 2.45 -17.63
CA PRO A 175 5.00 1.37 -18.63
C PRO A 175 4.03 0.24 -18.31
N ASP A 176 3.82 -0.09 -17.02
CA ASP A 176 2.92 -1.15 -16.56
C ASP A 176 1.48 -0.91 -17.00
N ALA A 177 1.00 0.35 -16.93
CA ALA A 177 -0.35 0.71 -17.36
C ALA A 177 -0.57 0.50 -18.87
N TYR A 178 0.44 0.85 -19.69
CA TYR A 178 0.39 0.55 -21.13
C TYR A 178 0.36 -0.94 -21.41
N LEU A 179 1.21 -1.70 -20.71
CA LEU A 179 1.34 -3.15 -20.89
C LEU A 179 0.02 -3.86 -20.54
N GLU A 180 -0.56 -3.55 -19.39
CA GLU A 180 -1.82 -4.12 -18.91
C GLU A 180 -2.97 -3.78 -19.85
N ASN A 181 -3.12 -2.51 -20.25
CA ASN A 181 -4.17 -2.06 -21.16
C ASN A 181 -4.11 -2.79 -22.51
N GLU A 182 -2.94 -2.91 -23.11
CA GLU A 182 -2.77 -3.63 -24.38
C GLU A 182 -3.05 -5.13 -24.25
N ALA A 183 -2.62 -5.75 -23.15
CA ALA A 183 -2.90 -7.16 -22.86
C ALA A 183 -4.40 -7.40 -22.69
N MET A 184 -5.10 -6.58 -21.89
CA MET A 184 -6.53 -6.73 -21.62
C MET A 184 -7.39 -6.51 -22.87
N LYS A 185 -7.09 -5.49 -23.67
CA LYS A 185 -7.76 -5.25 -24.96
C LYS A 185 -7.67 -6.43 -25.92
N ALA A 186 -6.49 -7.05 -25.97
CA ALA A 186 -6.27 -8.19 -26.87
C ALA A 186 -6.88 -9.50 -26.34
N LEU A 187 -6.87 -9.72 -25.01
CA LEU A 187 -7.46 -10.91 -24.39
C LEU A 187 -8.99 -10.90 -24.40
N PHE A 188 -9.62 -9.74 -24.26
CA PHE A 188 -11.06 -9.60 -24.05
C PHE A 188 -11.74 -8.72 -25.10
N PRO A 189 -11.59 -9.01 -26.40
CA PRO A 189 -12.11 -8.12 -27.47
C PRO A 189 -13.65 -7.96 -27.47
N ASP A 190 -14.40 -8.87 -26.86
CA ASP A 190 -15.85 -8.94 -26.99
C ASP A 190 -16.64 -8.65 -25.71
N ASN A 191 -15.94 -8.36 -24.57
CA ASN A 191 -16.62 -8.07 -23.31
C ASN A 191 -16.07 -6.80 -22.62
N CYS A 192 -16.56 -6.50 -21.40
CA CYS A 192 -16.25 -5.26 -20.68
C CYS A 192 -14.77 -5.10 -20.30
N TYR A 193 -14.02 -6.19 -20.16
CA TYR A 193 -12.60 -6.13 -19.74
C TYR A 193 -11.66 -5.56 -20.81
N ARG A 194 -12.15 -5.36 -22.03
CA ARG A 194 -11.37 -4.62 -23.06
C ARG A 194 -11.24 -3.13 -22.75
N PHE A 195 -12.13 -2.61 -21.92
CA PHE A 195 -12.20 -1.18 -21.63
C PHE A 195 -11.47 -0.83 -20.33
N GLU A 196 -10.85 0.34 -20.33
CA GLU A 196 -10.23 0.90 -19.13
C GLU A 196 -11.30 1.45 -18.18
N SER A 197 -11.64 0.72 -17.13
CA SER A 197 -12.67 1.13 -16.16
C SER A 197 -12.31 2.42 -15.41
N GLY A 198 -11.00 2.67 -15.21
CA GLY A 198 -10.50 3.92 -14.65
C GLY A 198 -10.65 5.12 -15.58
N GLY A 199 -10.71 4.87 -16.89
CA GLY A 199 -10.79 5.86 -17.93
C GLY A 199 -9.48 6.09 -18.68
N TYR A 200 -9.48 5.90 -19.99
CA TYR A 200 -8.33 6.25 -20.80
C TYR A 200 -8.29 7.76 -21.06
N PRO A 201 -7.18 8.47 -20.86
CA PRO A 201 -7.11 9.94 -20.89
C PRO A 201 -7.71 10.57 -22.15
N ASP A 202 -7.52 9.98 -23.34
CA ASP A 202 -8.07 10.50 -24.61
C ASP A 202 -9.57 10.22 -24.79
N ALA A 203 -10.13 9.28 -24.03
CA ALA A 203 -11.54 8.90 -24.07
C ALA A 203 -12.39 9.60 -23.02
N ILE A 204 -11.84 9.90 -21.84
CA ILE A 204 -12.53 10.58 -20.72
C ILE A 204 -13.31 11.81 -21.22
N PRO A 205 -12.77 12.71 -22.09
CA PRO A 205 -13.49 13.88 -22.55
C PRO A 205 -14.69 13.61 -23.48
N GLN A 206 -14.99 12.35 -23.75
CA GLN A 206 -16.19 11.94 -24.50
C GLN A 206 -17.37 11.61 -23.59
N LEU A 207 -17.16 11.57 -22.27
CA LEU A 207 -18.24 11.33 -21.30
C LEU A 207 -19.15 12.54 -21.22
N THR A 208 -20.45 12.33 -21.48
CA THR A 208 -21.49 13.35 -21.35
C THR A 208 -22.27 13.20 -20.05
N GLN A 209 -22.95 14.28 -19.61
CA GLN A 209 -23.79 14.25 -18.42
C GLN A 209 -24.89 13.17 -18.51
N GLU A 210 -25.49 13.00 -19.71
CA GLU A 210 -26.57 12.03 -19.93
C GLU A 210 -26.06 10.58 -19.78
N LYS A 211 -24.89 10.24 -20.34
CA LYS A 211 -24.28 8.91 -20.17
C LYS A 211 -23.92 8.64 -18.71
N PHE A 212 -23.34 9.64 -18.04
CA PHE A 212 -22.98 9.57 -16.63
C PHE A 212 -24.20 9.29 -15.73
N GLU A 213 -25.29 10.07 -15.88
CA GLU A 213 -26.51 9.85 -15.12
C GLU A 213 -27.18 8.51 -15.47
N GLN A 214 -27.17 8.12 -16.77
CA GLN A 214 -27.76 6.86 -17.20
C GLN A 214 -27.02 5.66 -16.60
N PHE A 215 -25.69 5.72 -16.47
CA PHE A 215 -24.91 4.65 -15.86
C PHE A 215 -25.30 4.43 -14.39
N HIS A 216 -25.45 5.51 -13.63
CA HIS A 216 -25.92 5.43 -12.24
C HIS A 216 -27.33 4.83 -12.18
N LYS A 217 -28.28 5.34 -12.98
CA LYS A 217 -29.68 4.84 -13.02
C LYS A 217 -29.75 3.36 -13.37
N THR A 218 -28.80 2.88 -14.19
CA THR A 218 -28.77 1.47 -14.62
C THR A 218 -28.20 0.57 -13.54
N TYR A 219 -27.06 0.92 -12.92
CA TYR A 219 -26.30 -0.02 -12.10
C TYR A 219 -26.42 0.21 -10.59
N TYR A 220 -26.76 1.41 -10.11
CA TYR A 220 -26.83 1.74 -8.68
C TYR A 220 -28.23 1.50 -8.11
N SER A 221 -28.75 0.31 -8.31
CA SER A 221 -30.03 -0.14 -7.73
C SER A 221 -29.80 -1.25 -6.69
N PRO A 222 -30.67 -1.37 -5.67
CA PRO A 222 -30.52 -2.42 -4.68
C PRO A 222 -30.50 -3.84 -5.26
N GLU A 223 -31.26 -4.12 -6.32
CA GLU A 223 -31.29 -5.45 -6.96
C GLU A 223 -29.95 -5.82 -7.62
N ASN A 224 -29.08 -4.84 -7.93
CA ASN A 224 -27.72 -5.02 -8.44
C ASN A 224 -26.67 -4.90 -7.34
N SER A 225 -27.08 -4.68 -6.09
CA SER A 225 -26.18 -4.46 -4.97
C SER A 225 -25.79 -5.76 -4.25
N TYR A 226 -24.59 -5.71 -3.66
CA TYR A 226 -24.00 -6.73 -2.78
C TYR A 226 -23.62 -6.04 -1.48
N ILE A 227 -24.43 -6.21 -0.44
CA ILE A 227 -24.18 -5.66 0.88
C ILE A 227 -23.39 -6.67 1.69
N TYR A 228 -22.29 -6.23 2.29
CA TYR A 228 -21.43 -7.03 3.13
C TYR A 228 -21.32 -6.44 4.53
N LEU A 229 -21.54 -7.26 5.55
CA LEU A 229 -21.41 -6.93 6.96
C LEU A 229 -20.44 -7.90 7.64
N TYR A 230 -19.55 -7.40 8.50
CA TYR A 230 -18.60 -8.22 9.26
C TYR A 230 -18.42 -7.67 10.67
N GLY A 231 -18.29 -8.57 11.63
CA GLY A 231 -17.88 -8.24 12.99
C GLY A 231 -19.01 -8.34 14.03
N ASP A 232 -18.72 -7.82 15.21
CA ASP A 232 -19.62 -7.77 16.35
C ASP A 232 -20.53 -6.54 16.24
N MET A 233 -21.77 -6.75 15.82
CA MET A 233 -22.77 -5.68 15.69
C MET A 233 -24.17 -6.15 16.12
N ASP A 234 -25.02 -5.20 16.48
CA ASP A 234 -26.46 -5.45 16.63
C ASP A 234 -27.10 -5.62 15.24
N ILE A 235 -27.17 -6.87 14.81
CA ILE A 235 -27.67 -7.19 13.47
C ILE A 235 -29.16 -6.85 13.31
N ASP A 236 -29.99 -6.99 14.38
CA ASP A 236 -31.42 -6.69 14.33
C ASP A 236 -31.65 -5.20 14.03
N ALA A 237 -30.98 -4.33 14.79
CA ALA A 237 -31.03 -2.88 14.57
C ALA A 237 -30.43 -2.49 13.21
N THR A 238 -29.38 -3.17 12.75
CA THR A 238 -28.75 -2.89 11.45
C THR A 238 -29.67 -3.25 10.29
N LEU A 239 -30.34 -4.40 10.33
CA LEU A 239 -31.31 -4.82 9.31
C LEU A 239 -32.54 -3.91 9.30
N GLU A 240 -33.09 -3.52 10.48
CA GLU A 240 -34.17 -2.56 10.60
C GLU A 240 -33.82 -1.24 9.93
N TYR A 241 -32.60 -0.75 10.17
CA TYR A 241 -32.11 0.50 9.59
C TYR A 241 -31.98 0.42 8.08
N LEU A 242 -31.37 -0.62 7.56
CA LEU A 242 -31.21 -0.85 6.12
C LEU A 242 -32.57 -0.92 5.40
N ASP A 243 -33.54 -1.61 5.99
CA ASP A 243 -34.90 -1.71 5.44
C ASP A 243 -35.60 -0.35 5.47
N SER A 244 -35.78 0.23 6.69
CA SER A 244 -36.66 1.38 6.89
C SER A 244 -36.14 2.67 6.21
N GLU A 245 -34.85 2.92 6.26
CA GLU A 245 -34.27 4.16 5.74
C GLU A 245 -33.99 4.12 4.25
N TYR A 246 -33.64 2.94 3.71
CA TYR A 246 -33.16 2.83 2.34
C TYR A 246 -33.94 1.81 1.49
N LEU A 247 -33.84 0.52 1.78
CA LEU A 247 -34.22 -0.54 0.86
C LEU A 247 -35.73 -0.66 0.62
N ASN A 248 -36.56 -0.30 1.61
CA ASN A 248 -38.00 -0.30 1.46
C ASN A 248 -38.53 0.78 0.49
N ASN A 249 -37.70 1.73 0.08
CA ASN A 249 -38.03 2.74 -0.90
C ASN A 249 -37.92 2.24 -2.36
N PHE A 250 -37.36 1.04 -2.56
CA PHE A 250 -37.10 0.46 -3.87
C PHE A 250 -37.90 -0.83 -4.08
N GLU A 251 -38.23 -1.09 -5.36
CA GLU A 251 -38.86 -2.34 -5.75
C GLU A 251 -37.95 -3.06 -6.76
N LYS A 252 -37.86 -4.39 -6.62
CA LYS A 252 -37.12 -5.22 -7.59
C LYS A 252 -37.85 -5.15 -8.96
N THR A 253 -37.13 -4.71 -9.97
CA THR A 253 -37.69 -4.57 -11.34
C THR A 253 -37.38 -5.79 -12.21
N GLY A 254 -36.30 -6.51 -11.91
CA GLY A 254 -35.79 -7.63 -12.70
C GLY A 254 -35.23 -7.22 -14.07
N THR A 255 -34.89 -5.93 -14.25
CA THR A 255 -34.49 -5.38 -15.56
C THR A 255 -33.01 -5.03 -15.65
N VAL A 256 -32.26 -5.12 -14.53
CA VAL A 256 -30.83 -4.77 -14.53
C VAL A 256 -30.03 -5.92 -15.17
N ASP A 257 -29.51 -5.67 -16.37
CA ASP A 257 -28.57 -6.56 -17.03
C ASP A 257 -27.14 -6.05 -16.80
N SER A 258 -26.48 -6.64 -15.79
CA SER A 258 -25.09 -6.34 -15.44
C SER A 258 -24.20 -7.58 -15.55
N ALA A 259 -24.71 -8.69 -16.11
CA ALA A 259 -23.95 -9.94 -16.21
C ALA A 259 -22.72 -9.76 -17.11
N ILE A 260 -21.59 -10.33 -16.66
CA ILE A 260 -20.34 -10.30 -17.41
C ILE A 260 -20.36 -11.43 -18.43
N ALA A 261 -20.27 -11.07 -19.70
CA ALA A 261 -20.22 -12.06 -20.79
C ALA A 261 -18.88 -12.81 -20.76
N GLU A 262 -18.93 -14.12 -20.98
CA GLU A 262 -17.75 -14.95 -21.13
C GLU A 262 -17.05 -14.68 -22.46
N GLN A 263 -15.78 -14.27 -22.42
CA GLN A 263 -14.95 -14.16 -23.61
C GLN A 263 -14.62 -15.56 -24.13
N GLN A 264 -14.95 -15.82 -25.40
CA GLN A 264 -14.58 -17.08 -26.04
C GLN A 264 -13.07 -17.12 -26.30
N PRO A 265 -12.44 -18.31 -26.25
CA PRO A 265 -11.01 -18.43 -26.50
C PRO A 265 -10.61 -17.85 -27.86
N LEU A 266 -9.48 -17.16 -27.89
CA LEU A 266 -8.95 -16.62 -29.14
C LEU A 266 -8.56 -17.79 -30.08
N PRO A 267 -8.76 -17.65 -31.41
CA PRO A 267 -8.44 -18.71 -32.37
C PRO A 267 -6.93 -19.04 -32.44
N ARG A 268 -6.10 -18.11 -32.00
CA ARG A 268 -4.63 -18.23 -31.88
C ARG A 268 -4.11 -17.20 -30.89
N THR A 269 -2.91 -17.40 -30.36
CA THR A 269 -2.19 -16.41 -29.56
C THR A 269 -2.11 -15.08 -30.33
N ALA A 270 -2.56 -13.98 -29.70
CA ALA A 270 -2.38 -12.65 -30.23
C ALA A 270 -0.94 -12.18 -30.00
N ASP A 271 -0.43 -11.33 -30.88
CA ASP A 271 0.94 -10.79 -30.85
C ASP A 271 0.87 -9.29 -31.07
N ILE A 272 1.24 -8.54 -30.04
CA ILE A 272 1.09 -7.08 -29.98
C ILE A 272 2.48 -6.45 -29.76
N GLU A 273 2.82 -5.49 -30.63
CA GLU A 273 3.93 -4.57 -30.39
C GLU A 273 3.35 -3.20 -30.05
N ALA A 274 3.71 -2.67 -28.89
CA ALA A 274 3.23 -1.39 -28.39
C ALA A 274 4.39 -0.53 -27.90
N PHE A 275 4.13 0.75 -27.62
CA PHE A 275 5.17 1.73 -27.29
C PHE A 275 4.76 2.54 -26.06
N TYR A 276 5.73 2.83 -25.20
CA TYR A 276 5.56 3.75 -24.09
C TYR A 276 6.53 4.93 -24.16
N PRO A 277 6.20 6.10 -23.58
CA PRO A 277 7.05 7.27 -23.66
C PRO A 277 8.29 7.16 -22.78
N VAL A 278 9.44 7.58 -23.32
CA VAL A 278 10.68 7.86 -22.58
C VAL A 278 11.22 9.21 -23.00
N GLY A 279 12.12 9.79 -22.21
CA GLY A 279 12.74 11.08 -22.50
C GLY A 279 13.43 11.09 -23.89
N ALA A 280 13.41 12.23 -24.60
CA ALA A 280 13.89 12.33 -25.98
C ALA A 280 15.38 11.95 -26.16
N GLU A 281 16.19 12.16 -25.11
CA GLU A 281 17.62 11.81 -25.09
C GLU A 281 17.93 10.60 -24.19
N GLU A 282 16.89 9.87 -23.76
CA GLU A 282 17.03 8.76 -22.84
C GLU A 282 17.58 7.51 -23.53
N ASP A 283 18.54 6.83 -22.90
CA ASP A 283 19.04 5.54 -23.36
C ASP A 283 17.92 4.48 -23.28
N CYS A 284 17.66 3.81 -24.38
CA CYS A 284 16.63 2.77 -24.50
C CYS A 284 17.18 1.36 -24.25
N THR A 285 18.47 1.22 -23.94
CA THR A 285 19.09 -0.08 -23.65
C THR A 285 18.42 -0.72 -22.43
N ALA A 286 18.07 -2.00 -22.55
CA ALA A 286 17.42 -2.78 -21.50
C ALA A 286 16.12 -2.15 -20.95
N LYS A 287 15.29 -1.55 -21.84
CA LYS A 287 14.02 -0.91 -21.47
C LYS A 287 12.80 -1.53 -22.17
N THR A 288 12.96 -2.67 -22.79
CA THR A 288 11.86 -3.44 -23.38
C THR A 288 11.20 -4.32 -22.34
N TYR A 289 9.88 -4.46 -22.43
CA TYR A 289 9.09 -5.41 -21.64
C TYR A 289 8.51 -6.48 -22.56
N HIS A 290 8.56 -7.75 -22.15
CA HIS A 290 7.86 -8.86 -22.78
C HIS A 290 6.91 -9.46 -21.78
N GLU A 291 5.63 -9.61 -22.15
CA GLU A 291 4.64 -10.26 -21.30
C GLU A 291 3.82 -11.26 -22.09
N LEU A 292 3.75 -12.50 -21.58
CA LEU A 292 2.79 -13.52 -22.03
C LEU A 292 1.67 -13.61 -21.00
N SER A 293 0.46 -13.18 -21.39
CA SER A 293 -0.75 -13.23 -20.56
C SER A 293 -1.73 -14.27 -21.11
N ILE A 294 -2.33 -15.06 -20.22
CA ILE A 294 -3.12 -16.25 -20.52
C ILE A 294 -4.41 -16.24 -19.71
N VAL A 295 -5.56 -16.32 -20.37
CA VAL A 295 -6.86 -16.49 -19.69
C VAL A 295 -7.04 -17.94 -19.24
N THR A 296 -7.37 -18.16 -17.95
CA THR A 296 -7.30 -19.49 -17.33
C THR A 296 -8.61 -19.95 -16.67
N GLY A 297 -9.69 -20.06 -17.43
CA GLY A 297 -10.95 -20.58 -16.90
C GLY A 297 -11.85 -19.51 -16.26
N LYS A 298 -12.49 -19.83 -15.14
CA LYS A 298 -13.46 -18.95 -14.45
C LYS A 298 -13.13 -18.80 -12.97
N ALA A 299 -13.31 -17.62 -12.42
CA ALA A 299 -13.07 -17.33 -10.99
C ALA A 299 -13.96 -18.18 -10.06
N THR A 300 -15.14 -18.62 -10.53
CA THR A 300 -16.04 -19.52 -9.78
C THR A 300 -15.53 -20.94 -9.64
N ASP A 301 -14.52 -21.36 -10.42
CA ASP A 301 -13.77 -22.62 -10.19
C ASP A 301 -12.64 -22.36 -9.21
N LEU A 302 -12.99 -22.29 -7.92
CA LEU A 302 -12.04 -21.97 -6.85
C LEU A 302 -10.89 -22.98 -6.72
N GLN A 303 -11.13 -24.26 -7.01
CA GLN A 303 -10.09 -25.28 -6.94
C GLN A 303 -8.98 -25.04 -7.98
N THR A 304 -9.37 -24.82 -9.23
CA THR A 304 -8.44 -24.52 -10.31
C THR A 304 -7.76 -23.16 -10.10
N SER A 305 -8.50 -22.16 -9.65
CA SER A 305 -7.97 -20.83 -9.36
C SER A 305 -6.88 -20.86 -8.28
N MET A 306 -7.11 -21.59 -7.18
CA MET A 306 -6.11 -21.76 -6.12
C MET A 306 -4.88 -22.56 -6.62
N ALA A 307 -5.08 -23.57 -7.46
CA ALA A 307 -3.99 -24.35 -8.05
C ALA A 307 -3.12 -23.50 -9.00
N LEU A 308 -3.73 -22.63 -9.82
CA LEU A 308 -3.00 -21.72 -10.71
C LEU A 308 -2.25 -20.63 -9.93
N SER A 309 -2.84 -20.09 -8.85
CA SER A 309 -2.14 -19.17 -7.93
C SER A 309 -0.92 -19.84 -7.29
N LEU A 310 -1.07 -21.10 -6.86
CA LEU A 310 0.03 -21.90 -6.33
C LEU A 310 1.11 -22.19 -7.37
N LEU A 311 0.72 -22.52 -8.61
CA LEU A 311 1.63 -22.73 -9.73
C LEU A 311 2.40 -21.44 -10.07
N LYS A 312 1.74 -20.26 -10.05
CA LYS A 312 2.43 -18.99 -10.26
C LYS A 312 3.57 -18.83 -9.26
N SER A 313 3.29 -19.06 -7.97
CA SER A 313 4.33 -18.96 -6.94
C SER A 313 5.43 -20.01 -7.11
N THR A 314 5.08 -21.22 -7.50
CA THR A 314 6.07 -22.30 -7.69
C THR A 314 6.96 -22.10 -8.93
N LEU A 315 6.40 -21.49 -9.99
CA LEU A 315 7.12 -21.28 -11.25
C LEU A 315 7.96 -20.00 -11.26
N LEU A 316 7.58 -18.96 -10.49
CA LEU A 316 8.09 -17.60 -10.69
C LEU A 316 8.55 -16.84 -9.43
N ASP A 317 8.05 -17.13 -8.19
CA ASP A 317 8.26 -16.23 -7.04
C ASP A 317 9.54 -16.50 -6.24
N SER A 318 10.23 -17.60 -6.45
CA SER A 318 11.38 -17.95 -5.63
C SER A 318 12.66 -18.14 -6.43
N GLU A 319 13.81 -18.03 -5.78
CA GLU A 319 15.13 -18.37 -6.34
C GLU A 319 15.22 -19.84 -6.80
N SER A 320 14.35 -20.71 -6.27
CA SER A 320 14.25 -22.12 -6.65
C SER A 320 13.32 -22.37 -7.82
N SER A 321 12.54 -21.37 -8.25
CA SER A 321 11.51 -21.48 -9.27
C SER A 321 12.10 -21.79 -10.64
N ALA A 322 11.70 -22.92 -11.24
CA ALA A 322 12.31 -23.45 -12.46
C ALA A 322 12.17 -22.50 -13.66
N LEU A 323 10.99 -21.88 -13.85
CA LEU A 323 10.75 -20.99 -14.98
C LEU A 323 11.49 -19.65 -14.80
N ARG A 324 11.48 -19.07 -13.58
CA ARG A 324 12.25 -17.86 -13.27
C ARG A 324 13.74 -18.08 -13.60
N ARG A 325 14.34 -19.17 -13.09
CA ARG A 325 15.75 -19.49 -13.35
C ARG A 325 16.05 -19.66 -14.82
N ALA A 326 15.23 -20.44 -15.53
CA ALA A 326 15.45 -20.68 -16.96
C ALA A 326 15.44 -19.36 -17.77
N LEU A 327 14.57 -18.41 -17.43
CA LEU A 327 14.51 -17.10 -18.07
C LEU A 327 15.68 -16.20 -17.67
N MET A 328 16.08 -16.19 -16.39
CA MET A 328 17.27 -15.47 -15.93
C MET A 328 18.56 -16.01 -16.55
N ASP A 329 18.77 -17.31 -16.53
CA ASP A 329 19.94 -17.98 -17.14
C ASP A 329 20.01 -17.76 -18.65
N ALA A 330 18.86 -17.62 -19.30
CA ALA A 330 18.79 -17.26 -20.71
C ALA A 330 19.09 -15.78 -20.97
N GLY A 331 19.13 -14.92 -19.96
CA GLY A 331 19.40 -13.48 -20.10
C GLY A 331 18.33 -12.76 -20.92
N VAL A 332 17.05 -13.12 -20.75
CA VAL A 332 15.94 -12.52 -21.51
C VAL A 332 15.39 -11.25 -20.88
N GLY A 333 15.85 -10.88 -19.70
CA GLY A 333 15.51 -9.67 -19.00
C GLY A 333 16.28 -9.58 -17.68
N GLN A 334 16.28 -8.42 -17.09
CA GLN A 334 16.93 -8.19 -15.78
C GLN A 334 16.03 -8.61 -14.62
N ILE A 335 14.71 -8.47 -14.79
CA ILE A 335 13.70 -8.87 -13.80
C ILE A 335 12.72 -9.81 -14.46
N ILE A 336 12.50 -10.97 -13.83
CA ILE A 336 11.49 -11.96 -14.22
C ILE A 336 10.47 -12.05 -13.09
N ASN A 337 9.21 -11.80 -13.42
CA ASN A 337 8.09 -11.91 -12.49
C ASN A 337 6.84 -12.49 -13.17
N GLY A 338 5.77 -12.65 -12.41
CA GLY A 338 4.48 -13.07 -12.94
C GLY A 338 3.35 -12.73 -11.99
N SER A 339 2.14 -12.73 -12.50
CA SER A 339 0.94 -12.48 -11.73
C SER A 339 -0.14 -13.53 -12.00
N TYR A 340 -1.07 -13.66 -11.07
CA TYR A 340 -2.31 -14.37 -11.27
C TYR A 340 -3.46 -13.50 -10.73
N THR A 341 -4.21 -12.89 -11.64
CA THR A 341 -5.32 -11.99 -11.33
C THR A 341 -6.62 -12.76 -11.32
N SER A 342 -7.17 -13.04 -10.11
CA SER A 342 -8.41 -13.81 -9.91
C SER A 342 -9.64 -12.94 -9.64
N SER A 343 -9.49 -11.64 -9.45
CA SER A 343 -10.56 -10.71 -9.09
C SER A 343 -11.42 -10.25 -10.28
N MET A 344 -11.52 -11.06 -11.31
CA MET A 344 -12.32 -10.87 -12.51
C MET A 344 -12.94 -12.20 -12.95
N TYR A 345 -14.01 -12.17 -13.79
CA TYR A 345 -14.76 -13.36 -14.15
C TYR A 345 -13.90 -14.48 -14.76
N GLN A 346 -12.98 -14.11 -15.65
CA GLN A 346 -12.01 -15.02 -16.26
C GLN A 346 -10.61 -14.62 -15.83
N PRO A 347 -9.99 -15.36 -14.88
CA PRO A 347 -8.66 -15.05 -14.36
C PRO A 347 -7.57 -15.05 -15.42
N VAL A 348 -6.55 -14.23 -15.21
CA VAL A 348 -5.39 -14.10 -16.10
C VAL A 348 -4.11 -14.50 -15.39
N PHE A 349 -3.31 -15.38 -16.02
CA PHE A 349 -1.97 -15.76 -15.61
C PHE A 349 -0.95 -15.05 -16.50
N SER A 350 -0.04 -14.27 -15.95
CA SER A 350 0.96 -13.52 -16.70
C SER A 350 2.39 -13.91 -16.33
N ILE A 351 3.27 -13.93 -17.33
CA ILE A 351 4.72 -14.13 -17.21
C ILE A 351 5.38 -12.93 -17.87
N ARG A 352 6.26 -12.21 -17.14
CA ARG A 352 6.86 -10.96 -17.59
C ARG A 352 8.38 -10.99 -17.48
N ALA A 353 9.06 -10.42 -18.47
CA ALA A 353 10.45 -10.05 -18.44
C ALA A 353 10.57 -8.53 -18.64
N SER A 354 11.20 -7.84 -17.69
CA SER A 354 11.49 -6.40 -17.72
C SER A 354 13.00 -6.18 -17.83
N GLY A 355 13.42 -4.99 -18.30
CA GLY A 355 14.82 -4.75 -18.53
C GLY A 355 15.39 -5.62 -19.67
N SER A 356 14.62 -5.77 -20.74
CA SER A 356 14.93 -6.64 -21.89
C SER A 356 15.29 -5.83 -23.15
N GLU A 357 15.55 -6.56 -24.24
CA GLU A 357 15.74 -6.01 -25.57
C GLU A 357 14.71 -6.59 -26.55
N LYS A 358 14.36 -5.84 -27.59
CA LYS A 358 13.34 -6.23 -28.57
C LYS A 358 13.61 -7.60 -29.22
N ASP A 359 14.85 -7.90 -29.54
CA ASP A 359 15.28 -9.11 -30.22
C ASP A 359 15.30 -10.35 -29.33
N LEU A 360 15.14 -10.19 -28.00
CA LEU A 360 15.02 -11.28 -27.05
C LEU A 360 13.60 -11.89 -26.96
N ARG A 361 12.61 -11.30 -27.64
CA ARG A 361 11.22 -11.73 -27.65
C ARG A 361 11.02 -13.21 -27.96
N ASP A 362 11.61 -13.70 -29.07
CA ASP A 362 11.43 -15.09 -29.50
C ASP A 362 12.14 -16.07 -28.56
N LYS A 363 13.25 -15.63 -27.97
CA LYS A 363 13.96 -16.38 -26.92
C LYS A 363 13.14 -16.48 -25.65
N PHE A 364 12.50 -15.39 -25.22
CA PHE A 364 11.59 -15.34 -24.07
C PHE A 364 10.49 -16.40 -24.21
N ILE A 365 9.75 -16.40 -25.32
CA ILE A 365 8.69 -17.37 -25.58
C ILE A 365 9.22 -18.80 -25.69
N SER A 366 10.32 -19.01 -26.39
CA SER A 366 10.94 -20.35 -26.55
C SER A 366 11.33 -20.95 -25.21
N VAL A 367 11.92 -20.17 -24.32
CA VAL A 367 12.32 -20.63 -22.97
C VAL A 367 11.08 -20.98 -22.14
N ILE A 368 10.02 -20.17 -22.18
CA ILE A 368 8.76 -20.46 -21.46
C ILE A 368 8.21 -21.83 -21.89
N TYR A 369 7.93 -22.00 -23.18
CA TYR A 369 7.33 -23.24 -23.68
C TYR A 369 8.21 -24.46 -23.41
N LYS A 370 9.53 -24.34 -23.64
CA LYS A 370 10.45 -25.44 -23.37
C LYS A 370 10.44 -25.82 -21.90
N THR A 371 10.51 -24.85 -21.00
CA THR A 371 10.55 -25.14 -19.56
C THR A 371 9.23 -25.74 -19.07
N LEU A 372 8.08 -25.23 -19.52
CA LEU A 372 6.78 -25.79 -19.16
C LEU A 372 6.61 -27.22 -19.72
N GLN A 373 7.06 -27.50 -20.95
CA GLN A 373 7.06 -28.84 -21.52
C GLN A 373 8.00 -29.77 -20.74
N ASP A 374 9.19 -29.31 -20.38
CA ASP A 374 10.11 -30.12 -19.58
C ASP A 374 9.50 -30.47 -18.22
N ILE A 375 8.76 -29.54 -17.59
CA ILE A 375 8.07 -29.81 -16.33
C ILE A 375 6.94 -30.83 -16.50
N THR A 376 6.14 -30.77 -17.58
CA THR A 376 5.05 -31.74 -17.82
C THR A 376 5.60 -33.18 -18.09
N ILE A 377 6.78 -33.30 -18.69
CA ILE A 377 7.43 -34.59 -18.99
C ILE A 377 8.16 -35.16 -17.77
N ASN A 378 8.94 -34.32 -17.08
CA ASN A 378 9.88 -34.78 -16.03
C ASN A 378 9.30 -34.61 -14.62
N GLY A 379 8.15 -33.98 -14.48
CA GLY A 379 7.48 -33.65 -13.20
C GLY A 379 7.91 -32.29 -12.63
N ILE A 380 6.99 -31.67 -11.87
CA ILE A 380 7.23 -30.44 -11.13
C ILE A 380 8.00 -30.70 -9.83
N ASP A 381 8.77 -29.72 -9.34
CA ASP A 381 9.42 -29.80 -8.02
C ASP A 381 8.36 -29.89 -6.90
N LYS A 382 8.08 -31.12 -6.47
CA LYS A 382 7.06 -31.42 -5.45
C LYS A 382 7.41 -30.84 -4.08
N LYS A 383 8.71 -30.68 -3.76
CA LYS A 383 9.13 -30.10 -2.48
C LYS A 383 8.84 -28.60 -2.45
N LEU A 384 9.16 -27.88 -3.53
CA LEU A 384 8.84 -26.45 -3.62
C LEU A 384 7.32 -26.23 -3.69
N LEU A 385 6.59 -27.10 -4.39
CA LEU A 385 5.14 -27.04 -4.47
C LEU A 385 4.48 -27.26 -3.09
N GLU A 386 4.95 -28.26 -2.32
CA GLU A 386 4.51 -28.47 -0.92
C GLU A 386 4.84 -27.27 -0.04
N ALA A 387 6.02 -26.68 -0.21
CA ALA A 387 6.42 -25.47 0.51
C ALA A 387 5.44 -24.31 0.25
N ASN A 388 5.05 -24.12 -1.01
CA ASN A 388 4.10 -23.07 -1.38
C ASN A 388 2.68 -23.36 -0.88
N ILE A 389 2.23 -24.63 -0.80
CA ILE A 389 0.96 -25.00 -0.14
C ILE A 389 1.02 -24.63 1.34
N ASN A 390 2.12 -24.93 2.03
CA ASN A 390 2.29 -24.59 3.44
C ASN A 390 2.29 -23.07 3.67
N SER A 391 2.96 -22.33 2.79
CA SER A 391 2.97 -20.86 2.84
C SER A 391 1.57 -20.27 2.60
N MET A 392 0.82 -20.82 1.64
CA MET A 392 -0.58 -20.42 1.38
C MET A 392 -1.47 -20.69 2.60
N GLU A 393 -1.38 -21.91 3.18
CA GLU A 393 -2.11 -22.25 4.39
C GLU A 393 -1.73 -21.33 5.56
N PHE A 394 -0.44 -21.03 5.75
CA PHE A 394 0.03 -20.12 6.79
C PHE A 394 -0.61 -18.73 6.64
N LYS A 395 -0.56 -18.15 5.44
CA LYS A 395 -1.14 -16.82 5.16
C LYS A 395 -2.64 -16.78 5.40
N LEU A 396 -3.37 -17.81 4.98
CA LEU A 396 -4.82 -17.92 5.20
C LEU A 396 -5.17 -18.05 6.70
N ARG A 397 -4.37 -18.79 7.48
CA ARG A 397 -4.57 -18.96 8.94
C ARG A 397 -4.18 -17.71 9.72
N GLU A 398 -3.06 -17.09 9.37
CA GLU A 398 -2.59 -15.87 10.03
C GLU A 398 -3.56 -14.72 9.80
N ALA A 399 -4.04 -14.59 8.57
CA ALA A 399 -4.93 -13.51 8.11
C ALA A 399 -4.43 -12.13 8.58
N ASP A 400 -3.10 -11.91 8.49
CA ASP A 400 -2.43 -10.65 8.78
C ASP A 400 -2.36 -9.82 7.50
N PHE A 401 -3.19 -8.80 7.41
CA PHE A 401 -3.28 -7.90 6.27
C PHE A 401 -2.66 -6.52 6.58
N GLY A 402 -1.78 -6.47 7.57
CA GLY A 402 -1.12 -5.22 8.00
C GLY A 402 -2.12 -4.19 8.51
N GLY A 403 -2.12 -3.00 7.91
CA GLY A 403 -3.01 -1.91 8.32
C GLY A 403 -4.47 -2.03 7.84
N TYR A 404 -4.81 -3.05 7.03
CA TYR A 404 -6.17 -3.24 6.52
C TYR A 404 -7.03 -4.07 7.49
N PRO A 405 -8.30 -3.68 7.74
CA PRO A 405 -9.24 -4.49 8.51
C PRO A 405 -9.40 -5.90 7.92
N LYS A 406 -9.34 -6.93 8.77
CA LYS A 406 -9.53 -8.32 8.32
C LYS A 406 -10.85 -8.51 7.58
N GLY A 407 -11.94 -7.94 8.12
CA GLY A 407 -13.26 -8.02 7.50
C GLY A 407 -13.31 -7.39 6.10
N LEU A 408 -12.55 -6.32 5.85
CA LEU A 408 -12.46 -5.69 4.53
C LEU A 408 -11.85 -6.65 3.49
N ILE A 409 -10.71 -7.24 3.81
CA ILE A 409 -10.02 -8.14 2.86
C ILE A 409 -10.83 -9.40 2.59
N LEU A 410 -11.51 -9.95 3.63
CA LEU A 410 -12.47 -11.03 3.42
C LEU A 410 -13.64 -10.59 2.54
N GLY A 411 -14.17 -9.37 2.74
CA GLY A 411 -15.25 -8.79 1.93
C GLY A 411 -14.86 -8.60 0.46
N ILE A 412 -13.63 -8.16 0.18
CA ILE A 412 -13.11 -8.07 -1.20
C ILE A 412 -12.99 -9.48 -1.79
N GLY A 413 -12.41 -10.43 -1.05
CA GLY A 413 -12.19 -11.79 -1.54
C GLY A 413 -13.47 -12.57 -1.84
N VAL A 414 -14.56 -12.35 -1.08
CA VAL A 414 -15.84 -13.02 -1.39
C VAL A 414 -16.45 -12.52 -2.70
N MET A 415 -16.15 -11.30 -3.13
CA MET A 415 -16.64 -10.75 -4.40
C MET A 415 -16.07 -11.48 -5.62
N ASP A 416 -14.90 -12.10 -5.52
CA ASP A 416 -14.28 -12.89 -6.60
C ASP A 416 -15.12 -14.09 -7.06
N ASN A 417 -16.08 -14.50 -6.23
CA ASN A 417 -17.03 -15.56 -6.55
C ASN A 417 -18.48 -15.04 -6.58
N TRP A 418 -18.85 -14.23 -5.58
CA TRP A 418 -20.22 -13.75 -5.40
C TRP A 418 -20.70 -12.83 -6.52
N LEU A 419 -19.81 -11.99 -7.05
CA LEU A 419 -20.13 -11.09 -8.16
C LEU A 419 -20.59 -11.84 -9.43
N TYR A 420 -20.15 -13.10 -9.60
CA TYR A 420 -20.44 -13.96 -10.75
C TYR A 420 -21.45 -15.05 -10.41
N ASP A 421 -22.37 -14.74 -9.47
CA ASP A 421 -23.48 -15.60 -9.03
C ASP A 421 -23.05 -16.91 -8.33
N GLY A 422 -21.77 -17.00 -7.89
CA GLY A 422 -21.27 -18.07 -7.02
C GLY A 422 -21.68 -17.88 -5.57
N ASN A 423 -21.52 -18.93 -4.75
CA ASN A 423 -21.79 -18.86 -3.33
C ASN A 423 -20.65 -18.13 -2.59
N PRO A 424 -20.89 -16.98 -1.93
CA PRO A 424 -19.84 -16.20 -1.28
C PRO A 424 -19.14 -16.91 -0.13
N ILE A 425 -19.77 -17.93 0.50
CA ILE A 425 -19.18 -18.67 1.61
C ILE A 425 -18.13 -19.68 1.13
N GLU A 426 -18.25 -20.17 -0.11
CA GLU A 426 -17.38 -21.22 -0.64
C GLU A 426 -15.88 -20.87 -0.59
N GLY A 427 -15.51 -19.64 -0.95
CA GLY A 427 -14.13 -19.18 -0.90
C GLY A 427 -13.56 -19.06 0.51
N LEU A 428 -14.42 -18.92 1.52
CA LEU A 428 -14.03 -18.83 2.92
C LEU A 428 -13.71 -20.22 3.51
N CYS A 429 -14.31 -21.30 2.97
CA CYS A 429 -14.09 -22.69 3.36
C CYS A 429 -12.85 -23.29 2.68
N TYR A 430 -11.69 -22.70 2.89
CA TYR A 430 -10.47 -23.03 2.14
C TYR A 430 -9.82 -24.37 2.49
N ASN A 431 -10.10 -24.97 3.65
CA ASN A 431 -9.47 -26.23 4.08
C ASN A 431 -9.70 -27.39 3.10
N LYS A 432 -10.89 -27.48 2.50
CA LYS A 432 -11.20 -28.53 1.50
C LYS A 432 -10.35 -28.39 0.24
N TYR A 433 -10.09 -27.15 -0.20
CA TYR A 433 -9.24 -26.86 -1.35
C TYR A 433 -7.77 -27.13 -1.06
N LEU A 434 -7.27 -26.74 0.12
CA LEU A 434 -5.90 -27.10 0.57
C LEU A 434 -5.70 -28.62 0.63
N ALA A 435 -6.71 -29.36 1.13
CA ALA A 435 -6.65 -30.83 1.16
C ALA A 435 -6.57 -31.41 -0.27
N ALA A 436 -7.36 -30.92 -1.22
CA ALA A 436 -7.31 -31.34 -2.62
C ALA A 436 -5.97 -30.99 -3.29
N LEU A 437 -5.38 -29.81 -3.01
CA LEU A 437 -4.06 -29.43 -3.47
C LEU A 437 -2.97 -30.40 -2.96
N ARG A 438 -3.04 -30.81 -1.67
CA ARG A 438 -2.12 -31.81 -1.09
C ARG A 438 -2.28 -33.19 -1.71
N GLU A 439 -3.52 -33.63 -2.02
CA GLU A 439 -3.73 -34.88 -2.77
C GLU A 439 -3.15 -34.81 -4.20
N GLY A 440 -3.23 -33.63 -4.84
CA GLY A 440 -2.61 -33.38 -6.14
C GLY A 440 -1.10 -33.64 -6.19
N LEU A 441 -0.38 -33.50 -5.05
CA LEU A 441 1.07 -33.83 -4.97
C LEU A 441 1.37 -35.32 -5.26
N LYS A 442 0.40 -36.20 -5.07
CA LYS A 442 0.53 -37.65 -5.25
C LYS A 442 0.30 -38.11 -6.69
N THR A 443 -0.15 -37.22 -7.54
CA THR A 443 -0.54 -37.49 -8.93
C THR A 443 0.21 -36.56 -9.88
N ASN A 444 -0.20 -36.52 -11.15
CA ASN A 444 0.22 -35.55 -12.16
C ASN A 444 -0.76 -34.38 -12.30
N TYR A 445 -1.46 -34.03 -11.21
CA TYR A 445 -2.50 -33.00 -11.23
C TYR A 445 -1.97 -31.64 -11.70
N TYR A 446 -0.83 -31.21 -11.18
CA TYR A 446 -0.24 -29.91 -11.52
C TYR A 446 0.32 -29.86 -12.94
N GLU A 447 0.95 -30.96 -13.37
CA GLU A 447 1.41 -31.11 -14.74
C GLU A 447 0.25 -31.02 -15.73
N SER A 448 -0.90 -31.64 -15.41
CA SER A 448 -2.11 -31.55 -16.22
C SER A 448 -2.69 -30.15 -16.27
N ILE A 449 -2.62 -29.37 -15.18
CA ILE A 449 -3.02 -27.95 -15.18
C ILE A 449 -2.10 -27.12 -16.07
N ILE A 450 -0.76 -27.34 -15.98
CA ILE A 450 0.19 -26.64 -16.85
C ILE A 450 -0.10 -26.97 -18.31
N GLU A 451 -0.33 -28.24 -18.65
CA GLU A 451 -0.65 -28.68 -20.01
C GLU A 451 -1.94 -28.00 -20.53
N ASN A 452 -3.05 -28.13 -19.78
CA ASN A 452 -4.36 -27.69 -20.25
C ASN A 452 -4.52 -26.15 -20.26
N TYR A 453 -3.97 -25.45 -19.25
CA TYR A 453 -4.21 -24.01 -19.09
C TYR A 453 -3.06 -23.13 -19.58
N LEU A 454 -1.81 -23.61 -19.56
CA LEU A 454 -0.67 -22.80 -19.97
C LEU A 454 -0.09 -23.22 -21.32
N LEU A 455 -0.06 -24.50 -21.69
CA LEU A 455 0.50 -24.98 -22.95
C LEU A 455 -0.55 -25.07 -24.08
N ASP A 456 -1.60 -25.86 -23.91
CA ASP A 456 -2.58 -26.14 -24.97
C ASP A 456 -3.64 -25.06 -25.15
N ASN A 457 -3.72 -24.13 -24.23
CA ASN A 457 -4.63 -23.02 -24.31
C ASN A 457 -4.23 -22.03 -25.42
N THR A 458 -5.18 -21.64 -26.27
CA THR A 458 -4.97 -20.63 -27.34
C THR A 458 -5.33 -19.21 -26.90
N HIS A 459 -6.03 -19.06 -25.77
CA HIS A 459 -6.50 -17.77 -25.28
C HIS A 459 -5.35 -17.00 -24.58
N LYS A 460 -4.41 -16.50 -25.39
CA LYS A 460 -3.17 -15.86 -24.96
C LYS A 460 -2.86 -14.62 -25.78
N VAL A 461 -2.11 -13.72 -25.16
CA VAL A 461 -1.47 -12.59 -25.85
C VAL A 461 0.00 -12.51 -25.43
N LEU A 462 0.86 -12.24 -26.40
CA LEU A 462 2.22 -11.80 -26.20
C LEU A 462 2.29 -10.31 -26.49
N VAL A 463 2.62 -9.51 -25.50
CA VAL A 463 2.86 -8.07 -25.65
C VAL A 463 4.35 -7.79 -25.57
N THR A 464 4.88 -7.08 -26.57
CA THR A 464 6.23 -6.49 -26.55
C THR A 464 6.05 -4.99 -26.48
N LEU A 465 6.40 -4.41 -25.32
CA LEU A 465 6.29 -2.99 -25.07
C LEU A 465 7.67 -2.33 -25.19
N LEU A 466 7.80 -1.41 -26.12
CA LEU A 466 9.05 -0.78 -26.51
C LEU A 466 9.14 0.67 -26.00
N PRO A 467 10.31 1.13 -25.53
CA PRO A 467 10.54 2.54 -25.21
C PRO A 467 10.52 3.36 -26.52
N GLN A 468 9.83 4.50 -26.51
CA GLN A 468 9.81 5.43 -27.64
C GLN A 468 10.24 6.82 -27.20
N PRO A 469 11.50 7.22 -27.52
CA PRO A 469 11.99 8.56 -27.24
C PRO A 469 11.14 9.67 -27.88
N GLY A 470 10.84 10.71 -27.10
CA GLY A 470 10.08 11.86 -27.59
C GLY A 470 8.59 11.62 -27.82
N LYS A 471 8.06 10.45 -27.44
CA LYS A 471 6.62 10.14 -27.59
C LYS A 471 5.76 11.08 -26.76
N GLU A 472 6.16 11.41 -25.54
CA GLU A 472 5.42 12.32 -24.66
C GLU A 472 5.40 13.74 -25.22
N GLU A 473 6.53 14.23 -25.70
CA GLU A 473 6.62 15.57 -26.33
C GLU A 473 5.72 15.65 -27.56
N ALA A 474 5.78 14.64 -28.43
CA ALA A 474 4.92 14.56 -29.61
C ALA A 474 3.42 14.48 -29.24
N TYR A 475 3.08 13.74 -28.19
CA TYR A 475 1.71 13.66 -27.68
C TYR A 475 1.24 15.01 -27.14
N GLN A 476 2.06 15.72 -26.36
CA GLN A 476 1.75 17.04 -25.82
C GLN A 476 1.58 18.09 -26.93
N GLU A 477 2.43 18.07 -27.96
CA GLU A 477 2.29 18.93 -29.13
C GLU A 477 1.01 18.64 -29.90
N ALA A 478 0.70 17.37 -30.15
CA ALA A 478 -0.54 16.96 -30.81
C ALA A 478 -1.78 17.34 -30.02
N ALA A 479 -1.76 17.16 -28.69
CA ALA A 479 -2.84 17.56 -27.78
C ALA A 479 -3.02 19.08 -27.78
N ALA A 480 -1.94 19.86 -27.73
CA ALA A 480 -2.01 21.31 -27.82
C ALA A 480 -2.55 21.82 -29.17
N ALA A 481 -2.14 21.18 -30.28
CA ALA A 481 -2.65 21.45 -31.59
C ALA A 481 -4.15 21.12 -31.72
N LYS A 482 -4.57 19.97 -31.20
CA LYS A 482 -5.99 19.57 -31.10
C LYS A 482 -6.83 20.60 -30.32
N MET A 483 -6.35 21.03 -29.15
CA MET A 483 -7.03 22.04 -28.31
C MET A 483 -7.11 23.38 -29.03
N SER A 484 -6.03 23.81 -29.70
CA SER A 484 -6.02 25.04 -30.49
C SER A 484 -7.02 24.96 -31.66
N ALA A 485 -7.14 23.81 -32.35
CA ALA A 485 -8.10 23.61 -33.42
C ALA A 485 -9.56 23.62 -32.91
N ILE A 486 -9.83 22.97 -31.76
CA ILE A 486 -11.14 22.99 -31.10
C ILE A 486 -11.48 24.44 -30.73
N LYS A 487 -10.58 25.17 -30.09
CA LYS A 487 -10.77 26.58 -29.72
C LYS A 487 -11.09 27.47 -30.92
N ALA A 488 -10.40 27.26 -32.05
CA ALA A 488 -10.59 28.01 -33.28
C ALA A 488 -11.95 27.77 -33.96
N GLN A 489 -12.61 26.64 -33.66
CA GLN A 489 -13.95 26.31 -34.17
C GLN A 489 -15.08 26.85 -33.27
N MET A 490 -14.79 27.20 -32.04
CA MET A 490 -15.76 27.74 -31.09
C MET A 490 -16.10 29.19 -31.43
N SER A 491 -17.37 29.54 -31.28
CA SER A 491 -17.82 30.95 -31.31
C SER A 491 -17.32 31.73 -30.09
N GLN A 492 -17.36 33.05 -30.17
CA GLN A 492 -17.02 33.87 -29.00
C GLN A 492 -17.97 33.63 -27.82
N GLU A 493 -19.23 33.34 -28.09
CA GLU A 493 -20.24 33.01 -27.09
C GLU A 493 -19.91 31.70 -26.38
N GLU A 494 -19.50 30.66 -27.13
CA GLU A 494 -19.08 29.36 -26.55
C GLU A 494 -17.80 29.51 -25.72
N LEU A 495 -16.83 30.27 -26.21
CA LEU A 495 -15.60 30.54 -25.41
C LEU A 495 -15.91 31.30 -24.13
N GLN A 496 -16.78 32.33 -24.19
CA GLN A 496 -17.19 33.06 -22.99
C GLN A 496 -17.93 32.15 -22.02
N GLN A 497 -18.80 31.27 -22.53
CA GLN A 497 -19.50 30.29 -21.69
C GLN A 497 -18.51 29.41 -20.95
N HIS A 498 -17.47 28.89 -21.58
CA HIS A 498 -16.45 28.08 -20.91
C HIS A 498 -15.65 28.86 -19.86
N ILE A 499 -15.32 30.12 -20.13
CA ILE A 499 -14.68 31.00 -19.13
C ILE A 499 -15.60 31.19 -17.92
N ASP A 500 -16.89 31.49 -18.15
CA ASP A 500 -17.85 31.69 -17.08
C ASP A 500 -18.08 30.41 -16.27
N GLU A 501 -18.10 29.26 -16.95
CA GLU A 501 -18.21 27.93 -16.31
C GLU A 501 -16.98 27.61 -15.46
N CYS A 502 -15.76 27.91 -15.92
CA CYS A 502 -14.53 27.76 -15.13
C CYS A 502 -14.53 28.69 -13.92
N ALA A 503 -14.88 29.96 -14.12
CA ALA A 503 -14.97 30.94 -13.05
C ALA A 503 -16.00 30.51 -11.98
N GLU A 504 -17.15 30.01 -12.40
CA GLU A 504 -18.17 29.49 -11.48
C GLU A 504 -17.71 28.23 -10.74
N LEU A 505 -17.02 27.28 -11.41
CA LEU A 505 -16.44 26.11 -10.78
C LEU A 505 -15.42 26.54 -9.71
N HIS A 506 -14.49 27.43 -10.04
CA HIS A 506 -13.52 27.98 -9.07
C HIS A 506 -14.21 28.68 -7.91
N ARG A 507 -15.28 29.47 -8.19
CA ARG A 507 -16.08 30.12 -7.14
C ARG A 507 -16.74 29.10 -6.21
N LEU A 508 -17.33 28.04 -6.79
CA LEU A 508 -17.94 26.96 -6.02
C LEU A 508 -16.91 26.24 -5.15
N GLN A 509 -15.73 25.93 -5.69
CA GLN A 509 -14.63 25.29 -4.94
C GLN A 509 -14.12 26.19 -3.80
N ALA A 510 -13.99 27.49 -4.03
CA ALA A 510 -13.48 28.43 -3.03
C ALA A 510 -14.52 28.84 -1.96
N THR A 511 -15.81 28.67 -2.24
CA THR A 511 -16.88 29.06 -1.30
C THR A 511 -17.04 27.95 -0.26
N PRO A 512 -16.90 28.18 1.05
CA PRO A 512 -17.17 27.18 2.08
C PRO A 512 -18.61 26.66 2.02
N ASP A 513 -18.85 25.43 2.46
CA ASP A 513 -20.20 24.93 2.67
C ASP A 513 -20.93 25.74 3.74
N SER A 514 -22.25 25.86 3.60
CA SER A 514 -23.06 26.60 4.58
C SER A 514 -23.04 25.94 5.96
N GLU A 515 -23.28 26.69 7.01
CA GLU A 515 -23.33 26.14 8.38
C GLU A 515 -24.42 25.07 8.52
N GLU A 516 -25.57 25.27 7.83
CA GLU A 516 -26.67 24.31 7.80
C GLU A 516 -26.23 23.00 7.13
N ALA A 517 -25.53 23.06 5.98
CA ALA A 517 -25.02 21.88 5.30
C ALA A 517 -24.00 21.16 6.18
N ARG A 518 -23.01 21.88 6.72
CA ARG A 518 -22.02 21.30 7.65
C ARG A 518 -22.65 20.67 8.88
N ALA A 519 -23.77 21.22 9.39
CA ALA A 519 -24.45 20.67 10.54
C ALA A 519 -25.12 19.30 10.28
N THR A 520 -25.35 18.92 9.02
CA THR A 520 -25.94 17.61 8.68
C THR A 520 -25.00 16.45 8.92
N ILE A 521 -23.68 16.63 8.76
CA ILE A 521 -22.70 15.56 8.98
C ILE A 521 -22.68 15.18 10.46
N PRO A 522 -22.88 13.87 10.77
CA PRO A 522 -22.82 13.39 12.13
C PRO A 522 -21.40 13.49 12.68
N VAL A 523 -21.21 14.18 13.79
CA VAL A 523 -19.92 14.36 14.44
C VAL A 523 -19.90 13.62 15.78
N LEU A 524 -18.82 12.91 16.04
CA LEU A 524 -18.55 12.34 17.36
C LEU A 524 -18.21 13.46 18.35
N LYS A 525 -18.42 13.18 19.62
CA LYS A 525 -17.97 14.05 20.73
C LYS A 525 -16.68 13.47 21.32
N ARG A 526 -15.85 14.30 21.96
CA ARG A 526 -14.68 13.81 22.71
C ARG A 526 -15.03 12.77 23.77
N SER A 527 -16.28 12.81 24.29
CA SER A 527 -16.82 11.79 25.22
C SER A 527 -17.11 10.43 24.56
N ASP A 528 -17.26 10.37 23.26
CA ASP A 528 -17.50 9.13 22.50
C ASP A 528 -16.16 8.37 22.27
N ILE A 529 -15.01 8.99 22.59
CA ILE A 529 -13.67 8.46 22.44
C ILE A 529 -13.21 7.78 23.73
N ARG A 530 -12.54 6.65 23.61
CA ARG A 530 -11.91 5.99 24.77
C ARG A 530 -10.86 6.93 25.38
N GLN A 531 -10.99 7.23 26.67
CA GLN A 531 -10.11 8.16 27.39
C GLN A 531 -8.73 7.56 27.70
N GLU A 532 -8.66 6.25 27.88
CA GLU A 532 -7.43 5.54 28.24
C GLU A 532 -6.69 5.00 27.01
N VAL A 533 -5.36 4.99 27.07
CA VAL A 533 -4.55 4.33 26.05
C VAL A 533 -4.71 2.82 26.13
N GLU A 534 -4.65 2.14 24.98
CA GLU A 534 -4.59 0.68 24.95
C GLU A 534 -3.26 0.21 25.58
N LYS A 535 -3.37 -0.60 26.66
CA LYS A 535 -2.20 -1.21 27.30
C LYS A 535 -1.80 -2.45 26.50
N ILE A 536 -0.54 -2.51 26.10
CA ILE A 536 0.07 -3.72 25.57
C ILE A 536 0.82 -4.37 26.74
N GLU A 537 0.19 -5.36 27.35
CA GLU A 537 0.76 -6.04 28.52
C GLU A 537 1.85 -7.01 28.08
N THR A 538 3.09 -6.76 28.51
CA THR A 538 4.25 -7.62 28.29
C THR A 538 4.76 -8.17 29.61
N GLN A 539 5.39 -9.34 29.56
CA GLN A 539 6.12 -9.94 30.69
C GLN A 539 7.61 -9.83 30.39
N GLU A 540 8.34 -9.22 31.30
CA GLU A 540 9.76 -9.00 31.17
C GLU A 540 10.53 -9.98 32.06
N GLU A 541 11.67 -10.44 31.54
CA GLU A 541 12.61 -11.30 32.27
C GLU A 541 14.05 -10.85 31.97
N GLU A 542 14.86 -10.67 33.00
CA GLU A 542 16.27 -10.32 32.89
C GLU A 542 17.15 -11.57 32.90
N LEU A 543 18.11 -11.66 31.97
CA LEU A 543 19.11 -12.72 31.88
C LEU A 543 20.52 -12.10 31.80
N GLY A 544 21.01 -11.63 32.90
CA GLY A 544 22.26 -10.88 32.94
C GLY A 544 22.15 -9.53 32.22
N ALA A 545 22.92 -9.34 31.16
CA ALA A 545 22.85 -8.14 30.33
C ALA A 545 21.81 -8.25 29.18
N SER A 546 21.12 -9.37 29.07
CA SER A 546 20.11 -9.65 28.05
C SER A 546 18.71 -9.67 28.63
N HIS A 547 17.70 -9.46 27.80
CA HIS A 547 16.32 -9.34 28.22
C HIS A 547 15.39 -10.19 27.36
N LEU A 548 14.30 -10.67 27.96
CA LEU A 548 13.20 -11.31 27.28
C LEU A 548 11.95 -10.47 27.46
N LEU A 549 11.20 -10.27 26.39
CA LEU A 549 9.93 -9.56 26.37
C LEU A 549 8.86 -10.50 25.77
N TYR A 550 8.00 -11.06 26.61
CA TYR A 550 6.91 -11.91 26.17
C TYR A 550 5.59 -11.15 26.09
N LEU A 551 4.92 -11.23 24.93
CA LEU A 551 3.57 -10.70 24.70
C LEU A 551 2.56 -11.85 24.67
N PRO A 552 1.76 -12.09 25.75
CA PRO A 552 0.76 -13.14 25.79
C PRO A 552 -0.42 -12.82 24.86
N ARG A 553 -0.66 -13.66 23.85
CA ARG A 553 -1.76 -13.50 22.89
C ARG A 553 -2.32 -14.88 22.49
N ASN A 554 -3.56 -14.88 21.99
CA ASN A 554 -4.06 -16.00 21.20
C ASN A 554 -3.56 -15.80 19.77
N THR A 555 -2.60 -16.62 19.34
CA THR A 555 -1.93 -16.49 18.05
C THR A 555 -2.31 -17.59 17.07
N ASN A 556 -3.31 -18.40 17.37
CA ASN A 556 -3.73 -19.53 16.54
C ASN A 556 -2.57 -20.48 16.18
N LYS A 557 -1.77 -20.84 17.18
CA LYS A 557 -0.54 -21.67 17.06
C LYS A 557 0.58 -21.05 16.21
N ILE A 558 0.61 -19.74 16.05
CA ILE A 558 1.73 -19.06 15.41
C ILE A 558 2.68 -18.54 16.49
N ALA A 559 3.98 -18.81 16.34
CA ALA A 559 5.03 -18.18 17.11
C ALA A 559 5.62 -17.00 16.29
N TYR A 560 5.63 -15.82 16.89
CA TYR A 560 6.33 -14.63 16.41
C TYR A 560 7.56 -14.45 17.28
N THR A 561 8.74 -14.38 16.67
CA THR A 561 10.02 -14.20 17.39
C THR A 561 10.84 -13.09 16.75
N SER A 562 11.41 -12.22 17.58
CA SER A 562 12.28 -11.13 17.15
C SER A 562 13.49 -11.10 18.07
N PHE A 563 14.67 -11.37 17.52
CA PHE A 563 15.94 -11.27 18.23
C PHE A 563 16.58 -9.93 17.87
N TYR A 564 16.95 -9.14 18.85
CA TYR A 564 17.63 -7.87 18.71
C TYR A 564 19.01 -7.99 19.36
N PHE A 565 20.07 -7.84 18.61
CA PHE A 565 21.46 -7.90 19.07
C PHE A 565 22.02 -6.48 19.11
N ASP A 566 22.53 -6.06 20.27
CA ASP A 566 23.10 -4.72 20.45
C ASP A 566 24.46 -4.63 19.74
N ILE A 567 24.52 -3.80 18.71
CA ILE A 567 25.70 -3.51 17.88
C ILE A 567 26.09 -2.04 17.96
N THR A 568 25.78 -1.36 19.09
CA THR A 568 26.03 0.08 19.27
C THR A 568 27.52 0.46 19.18
N ASP A 569 28.42 -0.50 19.32
CA ASP A 569 29.88 -0.37 19.16
C ASP A 569 30.36 -0.44 17.70
N ILE A 570 29.46 -0.54 16.71
CA ILE A 570 29.82 -0.56 15.28
C ILE A 570 30.38 0.80 14.81
N GLU A 571 31.46 0.78 14.04
CA GLU A 571 32.06 1.98 13.43
C GLU A 571 31.16 2.56 12.32
N ALA A 572 31.08 3.88 12.23
CA ALA A 572 30.22 4.57 11.26
C ALA A 572 30.49 4.15 9.79
N GLU A 573 31.75 3.90 9.46
CA GLU A 573 32.20 3.52 8.12
C GLU A 573 31.71 2.12 7.71
N LYS A 574 31.33 1.29 8.68
CA LYS A 574 30.81 -0.07 8.43
C LYS A 574 29.30 -0.11 8.29
N LEU A 575 28.57 0.98 8.57
CA LEU A 575 27.14 1.00 8.52
C LEU A 575 26.56 0.59 7.14
N PRO A 576 27.07 1.08 5.99
CA PRO A 576 26.56 0.63 4.68
C PRO A 576 26.73 -0.86 4.46
N LEU A 577 27.81 -1.46 4.99
CA LEU A 577 28.03 -2.91 4.94
C LEU A 577 27.05 -3.67 5.83
N CYS A 578 26.62 -3.10 6.95
CA CYS A 578 25.60 -3.69 7.81
C CYS A 578 24.25 -3.82 7.07
N TYR A 579 23.85 -2.79 6.35
CA TYR A 579 22.62 -2.83 5.53
C TYR A 579 22.75 -3.80 4.36
N LEU A 580 23.86 -3.76 3.61
CA LEU A 580 24.11 -4.74 2.57
C LEU A 580 24.04 -6.18 3.11
N LEU A 581 24.62 -6.43 4.29
CA LEU A 581 24.57 -7.74 4.92
C LEU A 581 23.12 -8.19 5.19
N THR A 582 22.25 -7.29 5.70
CA THR A 582 20.85 -7.65 5.96
C THR A 582 20.08 -8.00 4.69
N ASP A 583 20.40 -7.38 3.55
CA ASP A 583 19.76 -7.64 2.26
C ASP A 583 20.19 -8.95 1.62
N ILE A 584 21.43 -9.41 1.88
CA ILE A 584 21.97 -10.62 1.25
C ILE A 584 22.00 -11.84 2.17
N MET A 585 21.68 -11.69 3.47
CA MET A 585 21.60 -12.82 4.40
C MET A 585 20.58 -13.86 3.92
N GLY A 586 20.99 -15.15 3.96
CA GLY A 586 20.17 -16.27 3.48
C GLY A 586 20.18 -16.46 1.96
N LYS A 587 20.88 -15.60 1.20
CA LYS A 587 20.98 -15.68 -0.27
C LYS A 587 22.30 -16.30 -0.78
N PHE A 588 23.14 -16.82 0.12
CA PHE A 588 24.37 -17.58 -0.16
C PHE A 588 24.27 -19.03 0.31
N ASN A 589 25.09 -19.89 -0.28
CA ASN A 589 25.24 -21.24 0.21
C ASN A 589 25.74 -21.24 1.66
N THR A 590 25.26 -22.20 2.46
CA THR A 590 25.79 -22.49 3.79
C THR A 590 26.61 -23.80 3.75
N GLU A 591 27.13 -24.26 4.87
CA GLU A 591 27.78 -25.55 4.92
C GLU A 591 26.83 -26.71 4.65
N ARG A 592 25.57 -26.61 5.12
CA ARG A 592 24.56 -27.67 5.05
C ARG A 592 23.57 -27.51 3.89
N TYR A 593 23.31 -26.29 3.42
CA TYR A 593 22.29 -26.01 2.43
C TYR A 593 22.83 -25.16 1.28
N SER A 594 22.42 -25.46 0.06
CA SER A 594 22.48 -24.47 -1.02
C SER A 594 21.51 -23.33 -0.74
N TYR A 595 21.73 -22.17 -1.36
CA TYR A 595 20.84 -21.03 -1.17
C TYR A 595 19.41 -21.31 -1.65
N GLN A 596 19.25 -22.16 -2.69
CA GLN A 596 17.95 -22.62 -3.18
C GLN A 596 17.24 -23.52 -2.16
N GLU A 597 17.96 -24.47 -1.54
CA GLU A 597 17.40 -25.31 -0.48
C GLU A 597 17.04 -24.49 0.74
N LEU A 598 17.85 -23.47 1.08
CA LEU A 598 17.60 -22.56 2.18
C LEU A 598 16.31 -21.75 1.94
N ALA A 599 16.14 -21.21 0.73
CA ALA A 599 14.94 -20.49 0.32
C ALA A 599 13.70 -21.40 0.36
N THR A 600 13.79 -22.62 -0.19
CA THR A 600 12.68 -23.60 -0.16
C THR A 600 12.31 -23.99 1.27
N ASN A 601 13.30 -24.22 2.15
CA ASN A 601 13.04 -24.55 3.56
C ASN A 601 12.43 -23.36 4.32
N ALA A 602 12.84 -22.12 4.03
CA ALA A 602 12.23 -20.92 4.60
C ALA A 602 10.74 -20.83 4.23
N ILE A 603 10.39 -21.02 2.95
CA ILE A 603 9.00 -21.06 2.48
C ILE A 603 8.22 -22.22 3.14
N MET A 604 8.83 -23.41 3.26
CA MET A 604 8.23 -24.63 3.79
C MET A 604 7.82 -24.51 5.26
N TYR A 605 8.66 -23.89 6.09
CA TYR A 605 8.56 -23.98 7.54
C TYR A 605 8.25 -22.63 8.22
N THR A 606 8.24 -21.53 7.48
CA THR A 606 8.07 -20.20 8.08
C THR A 606 7.02 -19.37 7.34
N GLY A 607 6.50 -18.34 8.03
CA GLY A 607 5.74 -17.27 7.41
C GLY A 607 6.61 -16.08 6.97
N GLY A 608 7.94 -16.27 6.96
CA GLY A 608 8.95 -15.30 6.59
C GLY A 608 10.01 -15.10 7.68
N ILE A 609 11.22 -14.79 7.22
CA ILE A 609 12.36 -14.39 8.05
C ILE A 609 12.86 -13.05 7.47
N ALA A 610 13.10 -12.06 8.33
CA ALA A 610 13.58 -10.75 7.92
C ALA A 610 14.75 -10.31 8.81
N PHE A 611 15.67 -9.54 8.22
CA PHE A 611 16.82 -8.97 8.89
C PHE A 611 16.79 -7.45 8.75
N ALA A 612 17.22 -6.71 9.78
CA ALA A 612 17.30 -5.26 9.71
C ALA A 612 18.33 -4.71 10.72
N VAL A 613 18.88 -3.56 10.40
CA VAL A 613 19.67 -2.74 11.33
C VAL A 613 18.92 -1.45 11.59
N ARG A 614 18.75 -1.06 12.85
CA ARG A 614 18.09 0.19 13.23
C ARG A 614 18.68 0.80 14.49
N ALA A 615 18.76 2.13 14.50
CA ALA A 615 18.94 2.90 15.72
C ALA A 615 17.58 3.20 16.36
N PHE A 616 17.48 2.94 17.64
CA PHE A 616 16.34 3.30 18.49
C PHE A 616 16.79 4.45 19.41
N THR A 617 16.28 5.63 19.11
CA THR A 617 16.52 6.82 19.93
C THR A 617 15.49 6.88 21.06
N GLU A 618 15.94 7.13 22.29
CA GLU A 618 15.06 7.23 23.45
C GLU A 618 14.05 8.38 23.30
N ALA A 619 12.87 8.20 23.86
CA ALA A 619 11.88 9.26 23.93
C ALA A 619 12.42 10.45 24.75
N GLU A 620 12.06 11.66 24.36
CA GLU A 620 12.48 12.91 25.01
C GLU A 620 14.00 13.15 25.03
N SER A 621 14.78 12.46 24.15
CA SER A 621 16.23 12.66 23.96
C SER A 621 16.58 12.57 22.47
N THR A 622 17.47 13.43 21.98
CA THR A 622 18.02 13.35 20.61
C THR A 622 19.35 12.60 20.56
N ASP A 623 20.03 12.41 21.67
CA ASP A 623 21.42 11.93 21.73
C ASP A 623 21.55 10.51 22.26
N ASN A 624 20.58 10.05 23.08
CA ASN A 624 20.58 8.71 23.62
C ASN A 624 19.97 7.74 22.61
N TYR A 625 20.80 6.85 22.07
CA TYR A 625 20.34 5.82 21.14
C TYR A 625 21.13 4.54 21.31
N LYS A 626 20.54 3.43 20.84
CA LYS A 626 21.21 2.15 20.65
C LYS A 626 20.97 1.65 19.25
N ILE A 627 21.96 0.95 18.68
CA ILE A 627 21.88 0.32 17.37
C ILE A 627 21.67 -1.17 17.56
N TYR A 628 20.64 -1.71 16.92
CA TYR A 628 20.37 -3.14 16.97
C TYR A 628 20.35 -3.73 15.55
N PHE A 629 21.06 -4.83 15.40
CA PHE A 629 20.76 -5.81 14.37
C PHE A 629 19.58 -6.66 14.85
N SER A 630 18.60 -6.86 14.03
CA SER A 630 17.44 -7.68 14.37
C SER A 630 17.18 -8.77 13.33
N THR A 631 16.77 -9.95 13.82
CA THR A 631 16.17 -10.98 12.97
C THR A 631 14.79 -11.30 13.48
N LYS A 632 13.80 -11.20 12.60
CA LYS A 632 12.39 -11.48 12.88
C LYS A 632 11.96 -12.71 12.11
N GLY A 633 11.26 -13.61 12.78
CA GLY A 633 10.70 -14.80 12.16
C GLY A 633 9.32 -15.12 12.71
N LYS A 634 8.46 -15.67 11.86
CA LYS A 634 7.16 -16.20 12.26
C LYS A 634 6.92 -17.58 11.64
N CYS A 635 6.30 -18.47 12.40
CA CYS A 635 6.01 -19.84 11.94
C CYS A 635 4.90 -20.47 12.79
N LEU A 636 4.36 -21.59 12.35
CA LEU A 636 3.60 -22.44 13.24
C LEU A 636 4.50 -22.93 14.38
N THR A 637 3.99 -23.00 15.61
CA THR A 637 4.78 -23.41 16.80
C THR A 637 5.49 -24.74 16.63
N ASP A 638 4.88 -25.70 15.94
CA ASP A 638 5.50 -27.00 15.63
C ASP A 638 6.70 -26.88 14.68
N ASN A 639 6.78 -25.83 13.88
CA ASN A 639 7.87 -25.56 12.94
C ASN A 639 8.99 -24.69 13.53
N LEU A 640 8.83 -24.18 14.76
CA LEU A 640 9.83 -23.29 15.37
C LEU A 640 11.25 -23.89 15.39
N PRO A 641 11.46 -25.18 15.73
CA PRO A 641 12.80 -25.79 15.66
C PRO A 641 13.41 -25.72 14.25
N LYS A 642 12.59 -25.85 13.19
CA LYS A 642 13.05 -25.75 11.80
C LYS A 642 13.43 -24.34 11.41
N MET A 643 12.61 -23.35 11.82
CA MET A 643 12.92 -21.93 11.60
C MET A 643 14.23 -21.54 12.29
N LEU A 644 14.43 -21.96 13.55
CA LEU A 644 15.66 -21.69 14.29
C LEU A 644 16.89 -22.43 13.69
N ASP A 645 16.71 -23.62 13.10
CA ASP A 645 17.77 -24.33 12.37
C ASP A 645 18.18 -23.58 11.09
N ILE A 646 17.22 -23.01 10.36
CA ILE A 646 17.48 -22.12 9.20
C ILE A 646 18.26 -20.88 9.65
N LEU A 647 17.82 -20.22 10.70
CA LEU A 647 18.52 -19.06 11.26
C LEU A 647 19.94 -19.42 11.71
N GLN A 648 20.15 -20.59 12.32
CA GLN A 648 21.47 -21.06 12.71
C GLN A 648 22.37 -21.28 11.48
N ALA A 649 21.85 -21.88 10.41
CA ALA A 649 22.61 -22.06 9.17
C ALA A 649 23.01 -20.73 8.55
N ILE A 650 22.10 -19.73 8.52
CA ILE A 650 22.41 -18.39 8.04
C ILE A 650 23.46 -17.70 8.92
N ALA A 651 23.31 -17.75 10.26
CA ALA A 651 24.14 -17.05 11.21
C ALA A 651 25.58 -17.59 11.30
N LEU A 652 25.72 -18.92 11.27
CA LEU A 652 26.99 -19.60 11.63
C LEU A 652 27.69 -20.29 10.45
N GLU A 653 26.97 -20.55 9.33
CA GLU A 653 27.44 -21.44 8.27
C GLU A 653 27.44 -20.78 6.88
N SER A 654 27.03 -19.50 6.76
CA SER A 654 27.04 -18.77 5.49
C SER A 654 28.46 -18.66 4.92
N LYS A 655 28.67 -19.10 3.67
CA LYS A 655 29.98 -19.12 3.04
C LYS A 655 30.40 -17.78 2.46
N MET A 656 29.48 -17.05 1.82
CA MET A 656 29.72 -15.73 1.21
C MET A 656 31.03 -15.68 0.40
N ASP A 657 31.31 -16.71 -0.42
CA ASP A 657 32.55 -16.90 -1.17
C ASP A 657 32.35 -16.91 -2.70
N ASP A 658 31.11 -16.75 -3.15
CA ASP A 658 30.72 -16.74 -4.56
C ASP A 658 30.61 -15.29 -5.07
N LEU A 659 31.62 -14.86 -5.83
CA LEU A 659 31.70 -13.51 -6.39
C LEU A 659 30.67 -13.29 -7.52
N GLU A 660 30.32 -14.32 -8.29
CA GLU A 660 29.32 -14.20 -9.36
C GLU A 660 27.94 -13.98 -8.74
N ARG A 661 27.61 -14.81 -7.73
CA ARG A 661 26.37 -14.64 -6.97
C ARG A 661 26.30 -13.27 -6.28
N PHE A 662 27.41 -12.79 -5.74
CA PHE A 662 27.47 -11.47 -5.12
C PHE A 662 27.21 -10.35 -6.15
N ARG A 663 27.75 -10.48 -7.36
CA ARG A 663 27.51 -9.54 -8.46
C ARG A 663 26.01 -9.49 -8.82
N GLU A 664 25.38 -10.65 -8.97
CA GLU A 664 23.94 -10.73 -9.23
C GLU A 664 23.12 -9.98 -8.17
N LEU A 665 23.38 -10.27 -6.89
CA LEU A 665 22.64 -9.67 -5.78
C LEU A 665 22.83 -8.15 -5.68
N VAL A 666 24.08 -7.66 -5.85
CA VAL A 666 24.36 -6.21 -5.81
C VAL A 666 23.74 -5.51 -7.02
N SER A 667 23.75 -6.13 -8.19
CA SER A 667 23.12 -5.58 -9.40
C SER A 667 21.58 -5.50 -9.25
N GLU A 668 20.96 -6.55 -8.69
CA GLU A 668 19.53 -6.59 -8.40
C GLU A 668 19.15 -5.46 -7.43
N LEU A 669 19.87 -5.31 -6.30
CA LEU A 669 19.64 -4.27 -5.32
C LEU A 669 19.80 -2.86 -5.90
N LYS A 670 20.85 -2.65 -6.70
CA LYS A 670 21.08 -1.36 -7.36
C LYS A 670 19.96 -1.02 -8.34
N THR A 671 19.51 -1.99 -9.13
CA THR A 671 18.41 -1.81 -10.10
C THR A 671 17.09 -1.49 -9.39
N ASP A 672 16.79 -2.19 -8.30
CA ASP A 672 15.60 -1.89 -7.48
C ASP A 672 15.64 -0.44 -6.94
N TRP A 673 16.81 0.02 -6.51
CA TRP A 673 16.99 1.41 -6.09
C TRP A 673 16.82 2.41 -7.23
N ASP A 674 17.36 2.14 -8.43
CA ASP A 674 17.19 3.01 -9.59
C ASP A 674 15.70 3.16 -9.97
N ASP A 675 14.98 2.04 -10.04
CA ASP A 675 13.56 2.02 -10.41
C ASP A 675 12.67 2.74 -9.38
N ASN A 676 13.02 2.63 -8.09
CA ASN A 676 12.20 3.14 -7.00
C ASN A 676 12.68 4.48 -6.42
N PHE A 677 13.87 4.97 -6.77
CA PHE A 677 14.47 6.16 -6.15
C PHE A 677 13.55 7.38 -6.20
N PHE A 678 12.94 7.62 -7.36
CA PHE A 678 12.04 8.75 -7.54
C PHE A 678 10.80 8.68 -6.65
N ASN A 679 10.22 7.50 -6.47
CA ASN A 679 9.07 7.30 -5.59
C ASN A 679 9.43 7.45 -4.10
N ARG A 680 10.68 7.18 -3.74
CA ARG A 680 11.23 7.34 -2.38
C ARG A 680 11.70 8.77 -2.08
N GLY A 681 11.66 9.71 -3.01
CA GLY A 681 12.26 11.03 -2.89
C GLY A 681 11.85 11.82 -1.63
N GLN A 682 10.59 11.72 -1.19
CA GLN A 682 10.16 12.36 0.08
C GLN A 682 10.80 11.69 1.30
N THR A 683 10.84 10.36 1.35
CA THR A 683 11.48 9.62 2.44
C THR A 683 12.97 9.96 2.52
N VAL A 684 13.65 9.96 1.37
CA VAL A 684 15.06 10.37 1.26
C VAL A 684 15.27 11.79 1.79
N ALA A 685 14.44 12.77 1.39
CA ALA A 685 14.55 14.14 1.86
C ALA A 685 14.36 14.27 3.38
N ILE A 686 13.36 13.58 3.93
CA ILE A 686 13.06 13.59 5.38
C ILE A 686 14.17 12.92 6.19
N THR A 687 14.60 11.71 5.80
CA THR A 687 15.61 10.96 6.55
C THR A 687 16.96 11.66 6.50
N ARG A 688 17.30 12.25 5.33
CA ARG A 688 18.51 13.05 5.18
C ARG A 688 18.48 14.29 6.07
N LEU A 689 17.35 15.02 6.12
CA LEU A 689 17.19 16.17 7.01
C LEU A 689 17.33 15.76 8.48
N PHE A 690 16.71 14.66 8.90
CA PHE A 690 16.81 14.16 10.27
C PHE A 690 18.25 13.78 10.65
N SER A 691 19.03 13.29 9.68
CA SER A 691 20.44 12.95 9.90
C SER A 691 21.32 14.17 10.24
N TYR A 692 20.87 15.39 9.90
CA TYR A 692 21.52 16.63 10.33
C TYR A 692 21.29 16.92 11.81
N CYS A 693 20.20 16.39 12.39
CA CYS A 693 19.73 16.70 13.73
C CYS A 693 20.25 15.73 14.80
N SER A 694 20.51 14.47 14.45
CA SER A 694 20.85 13.44 15.45
C SER A 694 21.72 12.31 14.87
N ALA A 695 22.57 11.75 15.72
CA ALA A 695 23.41 10.59 15.38
C ALA A 695 22.59 9.32 15.12
N GLY A 696 21.53 9.07 15.91
CA GLY A 696 20.63 7.93 15.68
C GLY A 696 19.89 8.03 14.35
N ALA A 697 19.47 9.23 13.95
CA ALA A 697 18.87 9.46 12.63
C ALA A 697 19.91 9.29 11.49
N ARG A 698 21.18 9.66 11.71
CA ARG A 698 22.24 9.38 10.75
C ARG A 698 22.42 7.88 10.50
N VAL A 699 22.35 7.05 11.55
CA VAL A 699 22.39 5.60 11.39
C VAL A 699 21.26 5.12 10.50
N ASN A 700 20.02 5.56 10.76
CA ASN A 700 18.86 5.13 9.98
C ASN A 700 18.87 5.66 8.53
N GLU A 701 19.50 6.82 8.27
CA GLU A 701 19.67 7.35 6.92
C GLU A 701 20.61 6.49 6.06
N GLN A 702 21.50 5.71 6.69
CA GLN A 702 22.39 4.79 5.96
C GLN A 702 21.63 3.66 5.25
N ASP A 703 20.36 3.44 5.55
CA ASP A 703 19.43 2.53 4.82
C ASP A 703 18.75 3.22 3.62
N GLU A 704 19.07 4.49 3.36
CA GLU A 704 18.43 5.30 2.33
C GLU A 704 19.45 5.80 1.30
N PHE A 705 19.61 7.10 1.15
CA PHE A 705 20.45 7.68 0.09
C PHE A 705 21.92 7.31 0.21
N SER A 706 22.47 7.26 1.43
CA SER A 706 23.86 6.85 1.63
C SER A 706 24.11 5.40 1.20
N TYR A 707 23.13 4.52 1.42
CA TYR A 707 23.18 3.13 0.95
C TYR A 707 23.15 3.04 -0.59
N TYR A 708 22.25 3.79 -1.22
CA TYR A 708 22.20 3.84 -2.68
C TYR A 708 23.54 4.31 -3.30
N GLN A 709 24.15 5.35 -2.72
CA GLN A 709 25.46 5.80 -3.16
C GLN A 709 26.55 4.73 -2.97
N PHE A 710 26.47 3.97 -1.87
CA PHE A 710 27.38 2.85 -1.63
C PHE A 710 27.19 1.73 -2.66
N LEU A 711 25.96 1.33 -2.97
CA LEU A 711 25.64 0.32 -3.98
C LEU A 711 26.15 0.75 -5.37
N LYS A 712 25.93 2.00 -5.75
CA LYS A 712 26.40 2.57 -7.00
C LYS A 712 27.93 2.49 -7.10
N LYS A 713 28.66 2.94 -6.06
CA LYS A 713 30.11 2.85 -6.00
C LYS A 713 30.60 1.39 -6.09
N LEU A 714 29.94 0.47 -5.40
CA LEU A 714 30.29 -0.94 -5.40
C LEU A 714 30.06 -1.57 -6.79
N THR A 715 28.95 -1.24 -7.46
CA THR A 715 28.62 -1.75 -8.79
C THR A 715 29.63 -1.21 -9.83
N ASP A 716 29.92 0.10 -9.81
CA ASP A 716 30.84 0.76 -10.76
C ASP A 716 32.29 0.23 -10.65
N ASN A 717 32.69 -0.23 -9.46
CA ASN A 717 34.06 -0.69 -9.16
C ASN A 717 34.07 -2.13 -8.62
N PHE A 718 33.17 -2.97 -9.11
CA PHE A 718 32.87 -4.26 -8.50
C PHE A 718 34.11 -5.17 -8.39
N ASP A 719 34.89 -5.34 -9.46
CA ASP A 719 36.04 -6.28 -9.49
C ASP A 719 37.15 -5.88 -8.48
N GLU A 720 37.27 -4.57 -8.19
CA GLU A 720 38.23 -4.04 -7.22
C GLU A 720 37.70 -4.17 -5.78
N LEU A 721 36.43 -3.81 -5.54
CA LEU A 721 35.86 -3.66 -4.19
C LEU A 721 35.24 -4.93 -3.64
N ALA A 722 34.62 -5.75 -4.48
CA ALA A 722 33.81 -6.88 -4.05
C ALA A 722 34.57 -7.92 -3.21
N PRO A 723 35.83 -8.30 -3.50
CA PRO A 723 36.56 -9.26 -2.66
C PRO A 723 36.77 -8.76 -1.21
N GLN A 724 37.06 -7.46 -1.06
CA GLN A 724 37.24 -6.83 0.26
C GLN A 724 35.91 -6.69 0.98
N VAL A 725 34.84 -6.31 0.27
CA VAL A 725 33.50 -6.20 0.83
C VAL A 725 33.02 -7.56 1.36
N LEU A 726 33.14 -8.64 0.57
CA LEU A 726 32.76 -9.98 1.01
C LEU A 726 33.51 -10.44 2.25
N GLU A 727 34.81 -10.15 2.35
CA GLU A 727 35.58 -10.48 3.55
C GLU A 727 35.10 -9.71 4.78
N GLN A 728 34.78 -8.42 4.61
CA GLN A 728 34.22 -7.60 5.71
C GLN A 728 32.83 -8.11 6.12
N LEU A 729 31.99 -8.53 5.19
CA LEU A 729 30.67 -9.09 5.49
C LEU A 729 30.77 -10.40 6.27
N ARG A 730 31.74 -11.27 5.94
CA ARG A 730 32.03 -12.50 6.73
C ARG A 730 32.46 -12.19 8.18
N LEU A 731 33.14 -11.09 8.41
CA LEU A 731 33.51 -10.67 9.76
C LEU A 731 32.31 -10.08 10.51
N LEU A 732 31.50 -9.26 9.82
CA LEU A 732 30.32 -8.59 10.40
C LEU A 732 29.23 -9.58 10.83
N ILE A 733 28.98 -10.65 10.06
CA ILE A 733 27.95 -11.63 10.45
C ILE A 733 28.26 -12.28 11.80
N LYS A 734 29.56 -12.49 12.10
CA LYS A 734 30.01 -13.04 13.39
C LYS A 734 29.80 -12.05 14.54
N CYS A 735 29.84 -10.75 14.25
CA CYS A 735 29.60 -9.69 15.24
C CYS A 735 28.11 -9.47 15.48
N PHE A 736 27.23 -9.84 14.56
CA PHE A 736 25.80 -9.61 14.69
C PHE A 736 25.13 -10.58 15.64
N PHE A 737 25.46 -11.89 15.54
CA PHE A 737 24.81 -12.92 16.34
C PHE A 737 25.59 -13.21 17.64
N GLN A 738 25.14 -12.60 18.74
CA GLN A 738 25.84 -12.63 20.02
C GLN A 738 24.92 -13.18 21.13
N LYS A 739 25.43 -14.07 22.00
CA LYS A 739 24.62 -14.67 23.07
C LYS A 739 24.55 -13.86 24.37
N ASN A 740 25.32 -12.80 24.54
CA ASN A 740 25.49 -12.06 25.80
C ASN A 740 24.93 -10.64 25.80
N ARG A 741 24.43 -10.12 24.63
CA ARG A 741 23.83 -8.79 24.50
C ARG A 741 22.63 -8.83 23.54
N PHE A 742 21.53 -9.42 23.98
CA PHE A 742 20.34 -9.52 23.14
C PHE A 742 19.05 -9.15 23.87
N LEU A 743 18.04 -8.76 23.12
CA LEU A 743 16.66 -8.76 23.52
C LEU A 743 15.91 -9.79 22.65
N LEU A 744 15.28 -10.78 23.28
CA LEU A 744 14.31 -11.65 22.64
C LEU A 744 12.91 -11.13 22.91
N SER A 745 12.23 -10.65 21.88
CA SER A 745 10.82 -10.29 21.92
C SER A 745 9.99 -11.34 21.20
N TYR A 746 8.97 -11.92 21.86
CA TYR A 746 8.20 -13.00 21.27
C TYR A 746 6.74 -13.01 21.72
N SER A 747 5.89 -13.59 20.86
CA SER A 747 4.46 -13.81 21.13
C SER A 747 4.01 -15.17 20.62
N CYS A 748 3.25 -15.88 21.42
CA CYS A 748 2.64 -17.17 21.10
C CYS A 748 1.48 -17.45 22.06
N ASP A 749 0.71 -18.52 21.81
CA ASP A 749 -0.31 -18.98 22.72
C ASP A 749 0.28 -19.27 24.12
N VAL A 750 -0.42 -18.90 25.19
CA VAL A 750 0.09 -19.02 26.57
C VAL A 750 0.56 -20.43 26.91
N LYS A 751 -0.13 -21.46 26.41
CA LYS A 751 0.25 -22.86 26.63
C LYS A 751 1.57 -23.27 25.96
N GLU A 752 2.00 -22.56 24.93
CA GLU A 752 3.22 -22.81 24.15
C GLU A 752 4.43 -21.99 24.67
N GLN A 753 4.19 -21.02 25.53
CA GLN A 753 5.17 -20.02 25.97
C GLN A 753 6.49 -20.66 26.51
N ALA A 754 6.39 -21.65 27.39
CA ALA A 754 7.56 -22.27 27.98
C ALA A 754 8.42 -23.01 26.93
N ALA A 755 7.78 -23.70 25.98
CA ALA A 755 8.47 -24.43 24.90
C ALA A 755 9.13 -23.45 23.91
N VAL A 756 8.41 -22.43 23.49
CA VAL A 756 8.92 -21.38 22.56
C VAL A 756 10.12 -20.68 23.20
N ARG A 757 9.99 -20.24 24.46
CA ARG A 757 11.08 -19.62 25.20
C ARG A 757 12.33 -20.51 25.24
N GLN A 758 12.18 -21.77 25.62
CA GLN A 758 13.32 -22.67 25.74
C GLN A 758 14.01 -22.91 24.40
N GLN A 759 13.26 -23.13 23.32
CA GLN A 759 13.83 -23.35 21.99
C GLN A 759 14.60 -22.12 21.49
N CYS A 760 14.08 -20.91 21.75
CA CYS A 760 14.80 -19.66 21.40
C CYS A 760 16.10 -19.52 22.20
N LEU A 761 16.09 -19.84 23.49
CA LEU A 761 17.30 -19.80 24.32
C LEU A 761 18.32 -20.89 23.92
N ASP A 762 17.86 -22.06 23.48
CA ASP A 762 18.72 -23.11 22.95
C ASP A 762 19.42 -22.66 21.65
N PHE A 763 18.74 -21.92 20.80
CA PHE A 763 19.34 -21.25 19.62
C PHE A 763 20.40 -20.23 20.06
N ILE A 764 20.08 -19.31 20.97
CA ILE A 764 21.00 -18.29 21.48
C ILE A 764 22.25 -18.92 22.09
N SER A 765 22.10 -20.05 22.80
CA SER A 765 23.23 -20.73 23.45
C SER A 765 24.32 -21.24 22.50
N LYS A 766 23.99 -21.39 21.21
CA LYS A 766 24.92 -21.83 20.16
C LYS A 766 25.70 -20.67 19.53
N LEU A 767 25.28 -19.43 19.77
CA LEU A 767 25.96 -18.25 19.27
C LEU A 767 27.24 -17.94 20.02
N SER A 768 28.11 -17.13 19.43
CA SER A 768 29.37 -16.71 20.04
C SER A 768 29.16 -15.69 21.17
N ASP A 769 30.09 -15.68 22.13
CA ASP A 769 30.24 -14.53 23.02
C ASP A 769 30.84 -13.37 22.22
N ALA A 770 30.25 -12.17 22.36
CA ALA A 770 30.90 -10.98 21.84
C ALA A 770 31.85 -10.39 22.90
N GLU A 771 33.01 -9.93 22.45
CA GLU A 771 33.78 -8.95 23.20
C GLU A 771 33.08 -7.60 23.08
N ALA A 772 32.83 -6.93 24.21
CA ALA A 772 32.26 -5.58 24.18
C ALA A 772 33.31 -4.63 23.58
N GLY A 773 33.06 -4.06 22.43
CA GLY A 773 33.83 -2.95 21.88
C GLY A 773 33.59 -1.63 22.64
N GLU A 774 34.44 -0.64 22.45
CA GLU A 774 34.12 0.72 22.86
C GLU A 774 32.99 1.28 21.97
N LYS A 775 32.05 2.05 22.53
CA LYS A 775 30.99 2.70 21.78
C LYS A 775 31.61 3.61 20.72
N ALA A 776 31.34 3.36 19.47
CA ALA A 776 31.77 4.22 18.38
C ALA A 776 31.01 5.57 18.44
N GLU A 777 31.72 6.67 18.29
CA GLU A 777 31.13 7.99 18.24
C GLU A 777 30.59 8.26 16.85
N ILE A 778 29.26 8.16 16.69
CA ILE A 778 28.55 8.53 15.45
C ILE A 778 27.99 9.93 15.65
N LEU A 779 28.48 10.89 14.88
CA LEU A 779 28.04 12.28 14.90
C LEU A 779 26.93 12.50 13.85
N PRO A 780 26.07 13.52 14.01
CA PRO A 780 25.17 13.97 12.95
C PRO A 780 25.94 14.32 11.67
N VAL A 781 25.27 14.33 10.51
CA VAL A 781 25.88 14.73 9.25
C VAL A 781 26.29 16.20 9.32
N GLY A 782 27.57 16.50 9.07
CA GLY A 782 28.10 17.86 9.19
C GLY A 782 27.73 18.77 8.01
N THR A 783 27.56 18.21 6.81
CA THR A 783 27.07 18.96 5.65
C THR A 783 25.56 19.02 5.70
N VAL A 784 24.98 20.22 5.76
CA VAL A 784 23.54 20.46 5.81
C VAL A 784 23.08 21.23 4.57
N ASN A 785 21.79 21.36 4.36
CA ASN A 785 21.19 22.05 3.23
C ASN A 785 21.68 21.50 1.88
N GLU A 786 21.34 20.24 1.68
CA GLU A 786 21.73 19.51 0.47
C GLU A 786 20.56 19.44 -0.52
N ALA A 787 20.93 19.43 -1.82
CA ALA A 787 20.01 19.04 -2.90
C ALA A 787 20.52 17.76 -3.56
N ILE A 788 19.60 16.83 -3.81
CA ILE A 788 19.85 15.62 -4.58
C ILE A 788 19.16 15.76 -5.93
N ALA A 789 19.96 16.01 -6.95
CA ALA A 789 19.50 16.30 -8.30
C ALA A 789 19.22 15.01 -9.08
N THR A 790 18.01 14.88 -9.61
CA THR A 790 17.52 13.76 -10.40
C THR A 790 17.12 14.19 -11.82
N ALA A 791 16.79 13.23 -12.66
CA ALA A 791 16.18 13.50 -13.98
C ALA A 791 14.69 13.91 -13.89
N GLY A 792 14.07 13.81 -12.73
CA GLY A 792 12.64 14.13 -12.50
C GLY A 792 12.30 15.59 -12.74
N LYS A 793 11.01 15.88 -12.92
CA LYS A 793 10.47 17.24 -13.14
C LYS A 793 9.89 17.89 -11.89
N VAL A 794 9.64 17.12 -10.86
CA VAL A 794 9.05 17.56 -9.59
C VAL A 794 10.05 17.45 -8.44
N GLN A 795 9.74 18.09 -7.33
CA GLN A 795 10.60 18.12 -6.15
C GLN A 795 9.93 17.42 -4.98
N TYR A 796 10.78 17.04 -4.01
CA TYR A 796 10.42 16.66 -2.66
C TYR A 796 11.16 17.60 -1.74
N VAL A 797 10.45 18.53 -1.10
CA VAL A 797 11.05 19.62 -0.36
C VAL A 797 10.83 19.40 1.12
N ALA A 798 11.89 19.12 1.87
CA ALA A 798 11.85 18.98 3.32
C ALA A 798 12.50 20.19 4.00
N ALA A 799 11.85 20.72 5.04
CA ALA A 799 12.39 21.73 5.94
C ALA A 799 12.00 21.41 7.40
N GLY A 800 12.89 21.64 8.35
CA GLY A 800 12.65 21.30 9.74
C GLY A 800 13.85 21.55 10.62
N GLY A 801 13.91 20.89 11.79
CA GLY A 801 15.00 21.06 12.73
C GLY A 801 14.76 20.32 14.05
N ASN A 802 15.60 20.66 15.04
CA ASN A 802 15.57 20.06 16.36
C ASN A 802 14.93 21.04 17.37
N PHE A 803 13.63 20.90 17.64
CA PHE A 803 12.94 21.79 18.60
C PHE A 803 13.35 21.53 20.06
N ALA A 804 13.82 20.32 20.40
CA ALA A 804 14.32 20.05 21.75
C ALA A 804 15.60 20.84 22.08
N LYS A 805 16.44 21.11 21.08
CA LYS A 805 17.64 21.94 21.21
C LYS A 805 17.31 23.40 21.63
N HIS A 806 16.12 23.85 21.29
CA HIS A 806 15.59 25.17 21.70
C HIS A 806 14.81 25.11 23.04
N GLY A 807 14.84 23.98 23.74
CA GLY A 807 14.22 23.81 25.06
C GLY A 807 12.75 23.38 25.02
N HIS A 808 12.20 23.07 23.85
CA HIS A 808 10.83 22.58 23.71
C HIS A 808 10.74 21.08 23.93
N LYS A 809 9.60 20.62 24.45
CA LYS A 809 9.28 19.20 24.59
C LYS A 809 8.09 18.83 23.70
N TYR A 810 8.01 17.55 23.34
CA TYR A 810 6.85 17.02 22.63
C TYR A 810 5.60 17.11 23.53
N VAL A 811 4.53 17.67 22.98
CA VAL A 811 3.20 17.78 23.59
C VAL A 811 2.12 17.25 22.65
N GLY A 812 0.99 16.75 23.21
CA GLY A 812 -0.11 16.18 22.42
C GLY A 812 -0.70 17.14 21.39
N ALA A 813 -0.65 18.46 21.63
CA ALA A 813 -1.05 19.48 20.67
C ALA A 813 -0.27 19.40 19.34
N MET A 814 0.97 18.90 19.34
CA MET A 814 1.76 18.70 18.11
C MET A 814 1.13 17.64 17.20
N ALA A 815 0.64 16.53 17.76
CA ALA A 815 -0.05 15.51 16.97
C ALA A 815 -1.36 16.05 16.35
N VAL A 816 -2.09 16.92 17.07
CA VAL A 816 -3.28 17.59 16.54
C VAL A 816 -2.89 18.57 15.44
N LEU A 817 -1.79 19.29 15.60
CA LEU A 817 -1.26 20.20 14.58
C LEU A 817 -0.86 19.44 13.30
N GLU A 818 -0.24 18.26 13.39
CA GLU A 818 0.05 17.40 12.23
C GLU A 818 -1.22 17.10 11.42
N THR A 819 -2.30 16.74 12.11
CA THR A 819 -3.60 16.50 11.49
C THR A 819 -4.15 17.76 10.83
N ILE A 820 -4.14 18.90 11.54
CA ILE A 820 -4.60 20.19 11.01
C ILE A 820 -3.82 20.57 9.73
N LEU A 821 -2.49 20.50 9.77
CA LEU A 821 -1.64 20.89 8.64
C LEU A 821 -1.84 20.01 7.41
N SER A 822 -2.18 18.73 7.60
CA SER A 822 -2.47 17.80 6.53
C SER A 822 -3.75 18.11 5.76
N TYR A 823 -4.63 18.98 6.27
CA TYR A 823 -5.92 19.31 5.65
C TYR A 823 -6.21 20.81 5.51
N GLU A 824 -5.43 21.67 6.14
CA GLU A 824 -5.68 23.13 6.15
C GLU A 824 -4.52 23.91 5.50
N TYR A 825 -3.66 24.52 6.29
CA TYR A 825 -2.67 25.48 5.79
C TYR A 825 -1.72 24.92 4.73
N LEU A 826 -1.00 23.83 5.07
CA LEU A 826 -0.03 23.26 4.13
C LEU A 826 -0.72 22.62 2.92
N TRP A 827 -1.85 21.95 3.14
CA TRP A 827 -2.66 21.40 2.07
C TRP A 827 -3.13 22.46 1.10
N THR A 828 -3.67 23.55 1.63
CA THR A 828 -4.16 24.67 0.81
C THR A 828 -3.03 25.36 0.05
N LYS A 829 -1.91 25.70 0.74
CA LYS A 829 -0.81 26.46 0.14
C LYS A 829 0.02 25.64 -0.85
N ILE A 830 0.32 24.39 -0.51
CA ILE A 830 1.29 23.58 -1.24
C ILE A 830 0.59 22.67 -2.25
N ARG A 831 -0.53 22.04 -1.88
CA ARG A 831 -1.26 21.16 -2.79
C ARG A 831 -2.24 21.94 -3.66
N ILE A 832 -3.25 22.61 -3.08
CA ILE A 832 -4.32 23.23 -3.87
C ILE A 832 -3.78 24.41 -4.69
N GLN A 833 -3.03 25.34 -4.07
CA GLN A 833 -2.49 26.52 -4.73
C GLN A 833 -1.15 26.27 -5.42
N GLY A 834 -0.31 25.40 -4.83
CA GLY A 834 1.05 25.10 -5.32
C GLY A 834 1.12 24.00 -6.36
N GLY A 835 0.14 23.11 -6.41
CA GLY A 835 0.07 21.99 -7.37
C GLY A 835 0.88 20.76 -6.97
N ALA A 836 1.35 20.65 -5.72
CA ALA A 836 1.98 19.45 -5.20
C ALA A 836 0.95 18.32 -5.03
N TYR A 837 1.39 17.06 -5.11
CA TYR A 837 0.51 15.91 -4.90
C TYR A 837 0.16 15.72 -3.42
N GLY A 838 1.10 16.01 -2.52
CA GLY A 838 0.87 15.87 -1.08
C GLY A 838 1.81 16.69 -0.22
N VAL A 839 1.50 16.75 1.06
CA VAL A 839 2.31 17.42 2.07
C VAL A 839 2.20 16.67 3.40
N THR A 840 3.28 16.68 4.18
CA THR A 840 3.38 16.01 5.48
C THR A 840 3.99 16.96 6.51
N ALA A 841 3.46 16.92 7.73
CA ALA A 841 4.07 17.49 8.92
C ALA A 841 4.34 16.36 9.93
N ARG A 842 5.48 16.37 10.60
CA ARG A 842 5.81 15.36 11.62
C ARG A 842 6.61 15.98 12.75
N PHE A 843 6.23 15.66 13.99
CA PHE A 843 6.97 15.96 15.20
C PHE A 843 7.27 14.65 15.95
N GLU A 844 8.52 14.38 16.20
CA GLU A 844 8.95 13.14 16.87
C GLU A 844 9.14 13.34 18.37
N LEU A 845 8.87 12.29 19.16
CA LEU A 845 9.04 12.30 20.63
C LEU A 845 10.45 12.67 21.09
N ASN A 846 11.46 12.43 20.24
CA ASN A 846 12.86 12.75 20.52
C ASN A 846 13.23 14.22 20.25
N GLY A 847 12.30 15.05 19.84
CA GLY A 847 12.51 16.50 19.71
C GLY A 847 12.85 17.01 18.32
N VAL A 848 12.74 16.18 17.27
CA VAL A 848 12.94 16.65 15.89
C VAL A 848 11.61 16.78 15.17
N GLY A 849 11.52 17.71 14.19
CA GLY A 849 10.34 17.89 13.38
C GLY A 849 10.65 18.28 11.95
N VAL A 850 9.69 18.01 11.03
CA VAL A 850 9.82 18.26 9.60
C VAL A 850 8.49 18.58 8.95
N PHE A 851 8.53 19.47 7.96
CA PHE A 851 7.51 19.66 6.94
C PHE A 851 8.07 19.18 5.61
N ALA A 852 7.30 18.41 4.84
CA ALA A 852 7.79 17.87 3.58
C ALA A 852 6.69 17.84 2.52
N SER A 853 6.99 18.27 1.27
CA SER A 853 6.10 18.16 0.12
C SER A 853 6.39 16.89 -0.69
N TYR A 854 5.40 16.44 -1.46
CA TYR A 854 5.49 15.26 -2.32
C TYR A 854 5.10 15.63 -3.75
N ARG A 855 6.01 15.34 -4.71
CA ARG A 855 5.84 15.67 -6.14
C ARG A 855 5.44 17.13 -6.34
N ASP A 856 6.26 18.03 -5.85
CA ASP A 856 6.04 19.48 -5.78
C ASP A 856 6.68 20.21 -6.98
N PRO A 857 5.93 21.02 -7.73
CA PRO A 857 6.49 21.83 -8.82
C PRO A 857 7.09 23.18 -8.37
N GLN A 858 6.93 23.61 -7.08
CA GLN A 858 7.08 25.01 -6.65
C GLN A 858 8.11 25.19 -5.50
N LEU A 859 9.37 24.76 -5.66
CA LEU A 859 10.38 24.80 -4.59
C LEU A 859 10.44 26.11 -3.76
N PRO A 860 10.56 27.33 -4.31
CA PRO A 860 10.64 28.55 -3.50
C PRO A 860 9.35 28.85 -2.73
N LYS A 861 8.18 28.70 -3.36
CA LYS A 861 6.89 28.99 -2.75
C LYS A 861 6.57 28.02 -1.62
N THR A 862 7.02 26.78 -1.73
CA THR A 862 6.85 25.78 -0.69
C THR A 862 7.66 26.14 0.53
N LEU A 863 8.92 26.56 0.37
CA LEU A 863 9.72 27.08 1.49
C LEU A 863 9.13 28.34 2.12
N GLU A 864 8.58 29.27 1.31
CA GLU A 864 7.85 30.44 1.82
C GLU A 864 6.61 30.01 2.64
N ALA A 865 5.87 29.00 2.17
CA ALA A 865 4.71 28.48 2.91
C ALA A 865 5.13 27.89 4.27
N TYR A 866 6.24 27.13 4.33
CA TYR A 866 6.75 26.64 5.61
C TYR A 866 7.14 27.78 6.57
N GLN A 867 7.83 28.80 6.08
CA GLN A 867 8.21 29.97 6.88
C GLN A 867 7.01 30.78 7.39
N GLY A 868 5.93 30.87 6.60
CA GLY A 868 4.71 31.56 6.96
C GLY A 868 3.84 30.84 8.00
N LEU A 869 4.12 29.57 8.30
CA LEU A 869 3.30 28.73 9.17
C LEU A 869 3.18 29.26 10.59
N ALA A 870 4.28 29.73 11.19
CA ALA A 870 4.26 30.26 12.56
C ALA A 870 3.38 31.49 12.71
N GLU A 871 3.37 32.38 11.71
CA GLU A 871 2.51 33.57 11.69
C GLU A 871 1.04 33.18 11.52
N TRP A 872 0.73 32.25 10.59
CA TRP A 872 -0.62 31.73 10.43
C TRP A 872 -1.13 31.14 11.74
N LEU A 873 -0.36 30.28 12.39
CA LEU A 873 -0.76 29.58 13.61
C LEU A 873 -1.04 30.53 14.79
N ARG A 874 -0.33 31.68 14.88
CA ARG A 874 -0.60 32.71 15.90
C ARG A 874 -1.97 33.39 15.75
N ASN A 875 -2.46 33.44 14.50
CA ASN A 875 -3.65 34.19 14.17
C ASN A 875 -4.89 33.32 13.92
N GLU A 876 -4.67 31.99 13.82
CA GLU A 876 -5.76 31.04 13.54
C GLU A 876 -6.52 30.68 14.80
N GLU A 877 -7.84 30.61 14.68
CA GLU A 877 -8.73 30.17 15.73
C GLU A 877 -9.80 29.24 15.16
N PHE A 878 -9.75 27.98 15.54
CA PHE A 878 -10.69 26.97 15.07
C PHE A 878 -11.98 27.00 15.89
N PRO A 879 -13.17 26.99 15.24
CA PRO A 879 -14.42 26.76 15.93
C PRO A 879 -14.36 25.42 16.69
N GLU A 880 -15.04 25.34 17.85
CA GLU A 880 -15.01 24.13 18.71
C GLU A 880 -15.36 22.85 17.93
N ARG A 881 -16.31 22.92 17.01
CA ARG A 881 -16.71 21.80 16.16
C ARG A 881 -15.54 21.32 15.28
N GLU A 882 -14.81 22.22 14.64
CA GLU A 882 -13.69 21.88 13.77
C GLU A 882 -12.50 21.33 14.58
N LEU A 883 -12.18 21.98 15.71
CA LEU A 883 -11.15 21.49 16.61
C LEU A 883 -11.46 20.08 17.13
N ASN A 884 -12.73 19.77 17.40
CA ASN A 884 -13.17 18.43 17.80
C ASN A 884 -12.93 17.40 16.69
N LYS A 885 -13.17 17.73 15.42
CA LYS A 885 -12.86 16.83 14.27
C LYS A 885 -11.37 16.48 14.23
N TYR A 886 -10.47 17.47 14.33
CA TYR A 886 -9.03 17.22 14.32
C TYR A 886 -8.57 16.37 15.50
N VAL A 887 -9.13 16.59 16.70
CA VAL A 887 -8.85 15.74 17.87
C VAL A 887 -9.27 14.29 17.59
N ILE A 888 -10.47 14.08 17.05
CA ILE A 888 -11.00 12.74 16.71
C ILE A 888 -10.13 12.07 15.65
N GLY A 889 -9.79 12.75 14.56
CA GLY A 889 -8.92 12.23 13.51
C GLY A 889 -7.52 11.88 14.02
N THR A 890 -6.96 12.70 14.93
CA THR A 890 -5.67 12.40 15.59
C THR A 890 -5.75 11.12 16.42
N ILE A 891 -6.80 10.98 17.23
CA ILE A 891 -7.00 9.76 18.03
C ILE A 891 -7.26 8.54 17.15
N SER A 892 -8.03 8.68 16.06
CA SER A 892 -8.25 7.61 15.09
C SER A 892 -6.93 7.04 14.57
N THR A 893 -5.99 7.91 14.22
CA THR A 893 -4.65 7.50 13.76
C THR A 893 -3.85 6.76 14.86
N MET A 894 -3.96 7.19 16.12
CA MET A 894 -3.27 6.55 17.25
C MET A 894 -3.86 5.19 17.62
N ASP A 895 -5.18 5.03 17.49
CA ASP A 895 -5.94 3.86 17.93
C ASP A 895 -6.21 2.84 16.81
N LYS A 896 -5.50 2.91 15.69
CA LYS A 896 -5.63 1.92 14.60
C LYS A 896 -5.48 0.49 15.13
N PRO A 897 -6.31 -0.45 14.68
CA PRO A 897 -6.17 -1.86 15.03
C PRO A 897 -4.79 -2.39 14.69
N LEU A 898 -4.26 -3.23 15.54
CA LEU A 898 -2.94 -3.83 15.35
C LEU A 898 -3.09 -5.36 15.25
N THR A 899 -2.43 -5.97 14.28
CA THR A 899 -2.27 -7.41 14.21
C THR A 899 -1.36 -7.92 15.33
N ASN A 900 -1.27 -9.23 15.54
CA ASN A 900 -0.37 -9.80 16.57
C ASN A 900 1.10 -9.42 16.32
N SER A 901 1.53 -9.45 15.06
CA SER A 901 2.87 -9.01 14.65
C SER A 901 3.11 -7.53 14.97
N MET A 902 2.19 -6.66 14.56
CA MET A 902 2.28 -5.21 14.80
C MET A 902 2.26 -4.86 16.29
N ARG A 903 1.48 -5.61 17.11
CA ARG A 903 1.47 -5.42 18.58
C ARG A 903 2.81 -5.76 19.20
N LEU A 904 3.43 -6.86 18.77
CA LEU A 904 4.76 -7.25 19.23
C LEU A 904 5.81 -6.20 18.85
N ASP A 905 5.79 -5.74 17.59
CA ASP A 905 6.70 -4.70 17.12
C ASP A 905 6.52 -3.37 17.89
N LYS A 906 5.26 -2.96 18.12
CA LYS A 906 4.95 -1.74 18.90
C LYS A 906 5.40 -1.87 20.35
N ALA A 907 5.16 -3.00 21.00
CA ALA A 907 5.61 -3.27 22.37
C ALA A 907 7.13 -3.19 22.47
N THR A 908 7.81 -3.85 21.53
CA THR A 908 9.29 -3.86 21.47
C THR A 908 9.86 -2.46 21.22
N ALA A 909 9.28 -1.73 20.27
CA ALA A 909 9.73 -0.35 20.00
C ALA A 909 9.50 0.59 21.19
N GLN A 910 8.38 0.44 21.91
CA GLN A 910 8.13 1.19 23.14
C GLN A 910 9.14 0.86 24.25
N TYR A 911 9.47 -0.43 24.39
CA TYR A 911 10.51 -0.89 25.33
C TYR A 911 11.88 -0.29 24.99
N LEU A 912 12.34 -0.45 23.75
CA LEU A 912 13.66 0.01 23.30
C LEU A 912 13.81 1.54 23.29
N LYS A 913 12.71 2.27 23.07
CA LYS A 913 12.68 3.74 23.07
C LYS A 913 12.34 4.34 24.44
N HIS A 914 12.18 3.52 25.48
CA HIS A 914 11.73 3.93 26.80
C HIS A 914 10.46 4.79 26.78
N VAL A 915 9.40 4.30 26.13
CA VAL A 915 8.08 4.96 26.06
C VAL A 915 7.10 4.31 27.03
N PRO A 916 7.05 4.74 28.30
CA PRO A 916 6.17 4.15 29.30
C PRO A 916 4.70 4.48 29.05
N VAL A 917 3.80 3.72 29.68
CA VAL A 917 2.33 3.92 29.53
C VAL A 917 1.90 5.29 30.05
N GLU A 918 2.55 5.82 31.07
CA GLU A 918 2.30 7.13 31.65
C GLU A 918 2.57 8.27 30.66
N LEU A 919 3.64 8.18 29.88
CA LEU A 919 3.96 9.13 28.82
C LEU A 919 2.88 9.09 27.73
N ARG A 920 2.48 7.90 27.29
CA ARG A 920 1.44 7.73 26.28
C ARG A 920 0.09 8.26 26.77
N GLN A 921 -0.26 8.02 28.06
CA GLN A 921 -1.48 8.54 28.67
C GLN A 921 -1.45 10.06 28.80
N ARG A 922 -0.31 10.65 29.18
CA ARG A 922 -0.12 12.11 29.21
C ARG A 922 -0.43 12.70 27.82
N ILE A 923 0.23 12.21 26.78
CA ILE A 923 0.05 12.69 25.41
C ILE A 923 -1.42 12.55 24.98
N ARG A 924 -2.07 11.41 25.26
CA ARG A 924 -3.50 11.23 24.96
C ARG A 924 -4.38 12.25 25.68
N ASN A 925 -4.12 12.49 26.95
CA ASN A 925 -4.87 13.48 27.72
C ASN A 925 -4.68 14.90 27.16
N GLU A 926 -3.46 15.25 26.75
CA GLU A 926 -3.16 16.53 26.11
C GLU A 926 -3.91 16.68 24.76
N ILE A 927 -3.97 15.63 23.94
CA ILE A 927 -4.72 15.61 22.68
C ILE A 927 -6.21 15.80 22.96
N LEU A 928 -6.79 15.03 23.88
CA LEU A 928 -8.21 15.06 24.20
C LEU A 928 -8.67 16.41 24.80
N ASN A 929 -7.76 17.17 25.41
CA ASN A 929 -8.04 18.44 26.05
C ASN A 929 -7.46 19.65 25.29
N VAL A 930 -6.92 19.46 24.07
CA VAL A 930 -6.31 20.55 23.30
C VAL A 930 -7.28 21.73 23.08
N SER A 931 -6.75 22.93 23.20
CA SER A 931 -7.44 24.20 22.95
C SER A 931 -6.74 25.00 21.85
N ASN A 932 -7.41 26.05 21.35
CA ASN A 932 -6.80 26.99 20.40
C ASN A 932 -5.53 27.64 20.99
N ALA A 933 -5.53 27.96 22.29
CA ALA A 933 -4.37 28.53 22.96
C ALA A 933 -3.16 27.57 22.95
N ASP A 934 -3.37 26.25 23.10
CA ASP A 934 -2.30 25.25 23.01
C ASP A 934 -1.72 25.18 21.60
N LEU A 935 -2.57 25.25 20.56
CA LEU A 935 -2.15 25.27 19.16
C LEU A 935 -1.38 26.55 18.82
N GLN A 936 -1.87 27.71 19.23
CA GLN A 936 -1.22 29.00 19.00
C GLN A 936 0.16 29.06 19.69
N ALA A 937 0.31 28.43 20.88
CA ALA A 937 1.60 28.32 21.57
C ALA A 937 2.66 27.54 20.74
N LEU A 938 2.25 26.62 19.88
CA LEU A 938 3.16 25.89 18.98
C LEU A 938 3.80 26.78 17.91
N ALA A 939 3.27 27.98 17.66
CA ALA A 939 3.88 28.92 16.72
C ALA A 939 5.35 29.21 17.07
N LYS A 940 5.66 29.32 18.37
CA LYS A 940 7.04 29.52 18.83
C LYS A 940 7.93 28.28 18.59
N VAL A 941 7.38 27.08 18.78
CA VAL A 941 8.08 25.83 18.50
C VAL A 941 8.44 25.73 17.01
N VAL A 942 7.49 26.02 16.14
CA VAL A 942 7.68 26.02 14.68
C VAL A 942 8.70 27.06 14.26
N GLU A 943 8.62 28.27 14.78
CA GLU A 943 9.57 29.34 14.51
C GLU A 943 11.00 28.96 14.93
N ASP A 944 11.18 28.46 16.14
CA ASP A 944 12.49 28.05 16.65
C ASP A 944 13.05 26.87 15.87
N MET A 945 12.23 25.87 15.56
CA MET A 945 12.63 24.72 14.76
C MET A 945 13.09 25.14 13.35
N LEU A 946 12.37 26.03 12.69
CA LEU A 946 12.73 26.50 11.34
C LEU A 946 13.89 27.52 11.37
N SER A 947 14.19 28.13 12.52
CA SER A 947 15.33 29.04 12.67
C SER A 947 16.69 28.35 12.49
N ASP A 948 16.75 27.02 12.62
CA ASP A 948 17.93 26.22 12.30
C ASP A 948 18.27 26.28 10.79
N GLY A 949 17.32 26.69 9.94
CA GLY A 949 17.49 26.89 8.49
C GLY A 949 17.80 25.58 7.73
N LEU A 950 17.42 24.43 8.29
CA LEU A 950 17.72 23.11 7.71
C LEU A 950 16.72 22.75 6.61
N ILE A 951 17.25 22.43 5.43
CA ILE A 951 16.48 21.96 4.28
C ILE A 951 17.18 20.78 3.61
N CYS A 952 16.37 19.90 3.01
CA CYS A 952 16.85 18.89 2.07
C CYS A 952 15.86 18.77 0.90
N VAL A 953 16.36 18.78 -0.31
CA VAL A 953 15.54 18.73 -1.53
C VAL A 953 15.99 17.59 -2.42
N VAL A 954 15.05 16.75 -2.85
CA VAL A 954 15.27 15.77 -3.91
C VAL A 954 14.45 16.20 -5.12
N GLY A 955 15.04 16.30 -6.32
CA GLY A 955 14.23 16.75 -7.45
C GLY A 955 14.99 17.07 -8.72
N GLY A 956 14.31 17.70 -9.69
CA GLY A 956 14.84 18.01 -11.00
C GLY A 956 16.02 18.96 -10.99
N LYS A 957 17.00 18.72 -11.89
CA LYS A 957 18.21 19.55 -12.02
C LYS A 957 17.93 21.04 -12.24
N GLN A 958 16.97 21.37 -13.11
CA GLN A 958 16.70 22.77 -13.47
C GLN A 958 16.19 23.61 -12.28
N PRO A 959 15.16 23.21 -11.52
CA PRO A 959 14.72 23.93 -10.32
C PRO A 959 15.82 24.03 -9.25
N ILE A 960 16.62 22.98 -9.05
CA ILE A 960 17.73 22.98 -8.09
C ILE A 960 18.80 24.00 -8.51
N GLU A 961 19.25 23.97 -9.73
CA GLU A 961 20.24 24.92 -10.28
C GLU A 961 19.73 26.38 -10.24
N ALA A 962 18.46 26.62 -10.56
CA ALA A 962 17.84 27.93 -10.46
C ALA A 962 17.84 28.49 -9.02
N ASN A 963 17.89 27.62 -8.02
CA ASN A 963 17.86 27.93 -6.59
C ASN A 963 19.12 27.49 -5.84
N LYS A 964 20.25 27.34 -6.55
CA LYS A 964 21.51 26.81 -6.00
C LYS A 964 22.04 27.54 -4.77
N SER A 965 21.67 28.79 -4.58
CA SER A 965 22.08 29.58 -3.40
C SER A 965 21.48 29.08 -2.09
N LEU A 966 20.46 28.25 -2.13
CA LEU A 966 19.83 27.60 -0.96
C LEU A 966 20.64 26.42 -0.43
N PHE A 967 21.56 25.87 -1.23
CA PHE A 967 22.21 24.60 -0.95
C PHE A 967 23.71 24.76 -0.70
N ASN A 968 24.22 24.10 0.33
CA ASN A 968 25.65 24.00 0.57
C ASN A 968 26.32 22.92 -0.30
N ASN A 969 25.52 21.93 -0.72
CA ASN A 969 25.98 20.82 -1.54
C ASN A 969 24.87 20.39 -2.51
N ILE A 970 25.23 20.09 -3.76
CA ILE A 970 24.34 19.52 -4.77
C ILE A 970 24.93 18.19 -5.22
N ILE A 971 24.21 17.11 -5.02
CA ILE A 971 24.62 15.75 -5.32
C ILE A 971 23.79 15.27 -6.52
N ASN A 972 24.41 14.67 -7.52
CA ASN A 972 23.70 13.99 -8.61
C ASN A 972 23.40 12.54 -8.19
N ALA A 973 22.11 12.16 -8.24
CA ALA A 973 21.64 10.80 -7.94
C ALA A 973 21.95 9.84 -9.09
#